data_d496ca7dc7d63bfdb3f0ef5c0899e9ce
#
_entry.id   d496ca7dc7d63bfdb3f0ef5c0899e9ce
#
_cell.length_a   1.000
_cell.length_b   1.000
_cell.length_c   1.000
_cell.angle_alpha   90.00
_cell.angle_beta   90.00
_cell.angle_gamma   90.00
#
_symmetry.space_group_name_H-M   'P 1'
#
loop_
_entity.id
_entity.type
_entity.pdbx_description
1 polymer ?
#
loop_
_entity_poly.entity_id
_entity_poly.type
_entity_poly.pdbx_seq_one_letter_code
_entity_poly.pdbx_strand_id
1 'polypeptide(L)'
;MLPVVLSSQQNIEFTKENFPDKKSELKTALKNLEKGNSYYLADEYIKYLSLDFYLKAYSFNPNNTVLNYRIGNAFLHAANKTRALEYLKKAYEMNPEIDSAITFYLGEASHLNHDFDNAIAYYNLYKSSSKRHPRFDPDKRIEECNEGKKLVANPVRVIIENLGPIVNSKYPEYATVLTADESVMYFTSRRNTTSGKLIADDGMYFEDILSSTKQNNAWTAPINVPAPVNTKLHDATVALSADGQKLFIYTDENEGDILQTKLNGDEWSNPESAGGNAINSSFSEIHACYSFDEKSIYFVSDNPEDNLGGFDIYVTRVNEKGLWGKPENLGPTINTKYDEEGVYMHPDGKTMYFSSKGHNTMGSYDIFRSTLVDGKWSEAENVGYPINSADRDAFFVVSASGKHGYYSSARMDAIGETDIYIINILGPEKEPVLNVEDQLLLSRNIKTEIQSFGEARAETVIASINNKDKFRSEVTILKGKIFDANDLAPLNATIVITDNEKNTTVSTFKANSKTGQFLVSLPSGKNYGIAVTMDDYLFHSENINLPKSTAYQEISKDIALEKLEIGKKIVLRNIFYDFNKSSLRPASISELDRLTLLLEQNPTMRIEISSHTDNIGSAVYNAKLSLNRAVSVVDYLLDKKGINKDRIEFKGYGFEQPIAPNDSDQGRQLNRRTEFKILSK
;
A
#
# COMPACT_ATOMS: atom_id res chain seq x y z
N MET A 1 -39.98 -37.14 -16.26
CA MET A 1 -38.87 -37.38 -15.33
C MET A 1 -38.52 -38.87 -15.45
N LEU A 2 -37.48 -39.20 -16.21
CA LEU A 2 -36.88 -40.55 -16.19
C LEU A 2 -35.93 -40.60 -15.00
N PRO A 3 -35.91 -41.63 -14.17
CA PRO A 3 -34.92 -41.79 -13.12
C PRO A 3 -33.58 -42.03 -13.77
N VAL A 4 -32.66 -41.10 -13.66
CA VAL A 4 -31.23 -41.34 -13.90
C VAL A 4 -30.81 -42.33 -12.81
N VAL A 5 -30.64 -43.58 -13.15
CA VAL A 5 -29.97 -44.57 -12.30
C VAL A 5 -28.50 -44.17 -12.30
N LEU A 6 -28.11 -43.35 -11.34
CA LEU A 6 -26.73 -43.15 -10.97
C LEU A 6 -26.18 -44.49 -10.52
N SER A 7 -25.39 -45.16 -11.36
CA SER A 7 -24.57 -46.29 -10.93
C SER A 7 -23.61 -45.71 -9.89
N SER A 8 -23.88 -45.89 -8.60
CA SER A 8 -22.99 -45.55 -7.52
C SER A 8 -21.62 -46.16 -7.80
N GLN A 9 -20.58 -45.34 -7.97
CA GLN A 9 -19.22 -45.86 -8.10
C GLN A 9 -18.92 -46.68 -6.85
N GLN A 10 -18.63 -47.97 -7.01
CA GLN A 10 -18.43 -48.88 -5.88
C GLN A 10 -17.08 -48.55 -5.22
N ASN A 11 -17.09 -48.40 -3.90
CA ASN A 11 -15.87 -48.27 -3.11
C ASN A 11 -15.00 -49.53 -3.25
N ILE A 12 -13.73 -49.38 -3.56
CA ILE A 12 -12.75 -50.46 -3.67
C ILE A 12 -11.68 -50.25 -2.59
N GLU A 13 -11.61 -51.19 -1.64
CA GLU A 13 -10.60 -51.16 -0.59
C GLU A 13 -9.23 -51.62 -1.09
N PHE A 14 -8.14 -51.14 -0.46
CA PHE A 14 -6.75 -51.53 -0.76
C PHE A 14 -6.42 -52.91 -0.15
N THR A 15 -7.07 -53.94 -0.61
CA THR A 15 -6.88 -55.30 -0.12
C THR A 15 -6.33 -56.24 -1.20
N LYS A 16 -5.76 -57.35 -0.77
CA LYS A 16 -5.23 -58.37 -1.69
C LYS A 16 -6.33 -59.03 -2.51
N GLU A 17 -7.53 -59.13 -1.96
CA GLU A 17 -8.72 -59.68 -2.60
C GLU A 17 -9.17 -58.81 -3.78
N ASN A 18 -9.11 -57.53 -3.65
CA ASN A 18 -9.47 -56.57 -4.71
C ASN A 18 -8.37 -56.45 -5.78
N PHE A 19 -7.10 -56.76 -5.43
CA PHE A 19 -5.96 -56.63 -6.34
C PHE A 19 -5.05 -57.88 -6.34
N PRO A 20 -5.58 -59.07 -6.67
CA PRO A 20 -4.85 -60.34 -6.53
C PRO A 20 -3.57 -60.41 -7.41
N ASP A 21 -3.60 -59.78 -8.60
CA ASP A 21 -2.52 -59.85 -9.60
C ASP A 21 -1.53 -58.64 -9.48
N LYS A 22 -1.80 -57.67 -8.60
CA LYS A 22 -1.03 -56.42 -8.45
C LYS A 22 -0.40 -56.29 -7.07
N LYS A 23 0.14 -57.38 -6.52
CA LYS A 23 0.66 -57.42 -5.13
C LYS A 23 1.79 -56.42 -4.83
N SER A 24 2.72 -56.20 -5.77
CA SER A 24 3.83 -55.29 -5.62
C SER A 24 3.36 -53.82 -5.64
N GLU A 25 2.50 -53.49 -6.59
CA GLU A 25 1.90 -52.15 -6.74
C GLU A 25 1.02 -51.80 -5.53
N LEU A 26 0.19 -52.76 -5.07
CA LEU A 26 -0.60 -52.61 -3.85
C LEU A 26 0.27 -52.29 -2.63
N LYS A 27 1.41 -53.02 -2.46
CA LYS A 27 2.34 -52.76 -1.36
C LYS A 27 2.91 -51.33 -1.43
N THR A 28 3.21 -50.87 -2.64
CA THR A 28 3.70 -49.50 -2.86
C THR A 28 2.62 -48.47 -2.56
N ALA A 29 1.39 -48.70 -3.01
CA ALA A 29 0.23 -47.85 -2.75
C ALA A 29 -0.07 -47.74 -1.23
N LEU A 30 -0.06 -48.88 -0.51
CA LEU A 30 -0.23 -48.91 0.94
C LEU A 30 0.83 -48.12 1.70
N LYS A 31 2.11 -48.21 1.26
CA LYS A 31 3.21 -47.42 1.84
C LYS A 31 2.97 -45.91 1.62
N ASN A 32 2.48 -45.53 0.43
CA ASN A 32 2.14 -44.14 0.16
C ASN A 32 0.94 -43.68 1.02
N LEU A 33 -0.10 -44.53 1.18
CA LEU A 33 -1.22 -44.22 2.09
C LEU A 33 -0.76 -44.01 3.52
N GLU A 34 0.09 -44.89 4.04
CA GLU A 34 0.65 -44.77 5.39
C GLU A 34 1.40 -43.45 5.58
N LYS A 35 2.26 -43.09 4.62
CA LYS A 35 3.01 -41.87 4.67
C LYS A 35 2.12 -40.60 4.49
N GLY A 36 1.13 -40.66 3.59
CA GLY A 36 0.11 -39.61 3.46
C GLY A 36 -0.68 -39.43 4.76
N ASN A 37 -1.08 -40.56 5.40
CA ASN A 37 -1.78 -40.51 6.69
C ASN A 37 -0.95 -39.87 7.80
N SER A 38 0.35 -40.08 7.83
CA SER A 38 1.22 -39.45 8.86
C SER A 38 1.22 -37.92 8.80
N TYR A 39 1.10 -37.32 7.62
CA TYR A 39 0.94 -35.86 7.47
C TYR A 39 -0.51 -35.43 7.72
N TYR A 40 -1.48 -36.12 7.12
CA TYR A 40 -2.89 -35.74 7.17
C TYR A 40 -3.47 -35.72 8.60
N LEU A 41 -3.00 -36.64 9.47
CA LEU A 41 -3.49 -36.83 10.84
C LEU A 41 -2.64 -36.06 11.88
N ALA A 42 -1.50 -35.51 11.50
CA ALA A 42 -0.59 -34.83 12.43
C ALA A 42 -1.10 -33.45 12.80
N ASP A 43 -1.33 -32.59 11.82
CA ASP A 43 -1.80 -31.24 12.03
C ASP A 43 -2.58 -30.71 10.80
N GLU A 44 -3.49 -29.77 11.03
CA GLU A 44 -4.29 -29.16 9.98
C GLU A 44 -3.44 -28.35 9.00
N TYR A 45 -2.43 -27.65 9.49
CA TYR A 45 -1.54 -26.78 8.70
C TYR A 45 -0.63 -27.55 7.75
N ILE A 46 -0.32 -28.81 8.01
CA ILE A 46 0.54 -29.64 7.15
C ILE A 46 -0.21 -30.72 6.36
N LYS A 47 -1.54 -30.74 6.38
CA LYS A 47 -2.36 -31.69 5.61
C LYS A 47 -2.02 -31.71 4.13
N TYR A 48 -1.70 -30.56 3.53
CA TYR A 48 -1.33 -30.46 2.13
C TYR A 48 -0.12 -31.32 1.75
N LEU A 49 0.83 -31.54 2.68
CA LEU A 49 1.99 -32.42 2.47
C LEU A 49 1.62 -33.88 2.22
N SER A 50 0.40 -34.30 2.58
CA SER A 50 -0.10 -35.63 2.30
C SER A 50 -0.39 -35.86 0.81
N LEU A 51 -0.64 -34.78 0.03
CA LEU A 51 -1.10 -34.86 -1.37
C LEU A 51 -0.15 -35.64 -2.28
N ASP A 52 1.16 -35.40 -2.18
CA ASP A 52 2.16 -36.12 -2.97
C ASP A 52 2.07 -37.64 -2.83
N PHE A 53 1.76 -38.11 -1.63
CA PHE A 53 1.64 -39.53 -1.33
C PHE A 53 0.26 -40.04 -1.69
N TYR A 54 -0.78 -39.32 -1.36
CA TYR A 54 -2.15 -39.71 -1.68
C TYR A 54 -2.41 -39.77 -3.18
N LEU A 55 -1.89 -38.84 -3.97
CA LEU A 55 -2.03 -38.86 -5.43
C LEU A 55 -1.29 -40.04 -6.06
N LYS A 56 -0.15 -40.51 -5.52
CA LYS A 56 0.52 -41.76 -5.91
C LYS A 56 -0.31 -42.99 -5.57
N ALA A 57 -0.99 -43.02 -4.42
CA ALA A 57 -1.90 -44.08 -4.05
C ALA A 57 -3.17 -44.04 -4.92
N TYR A 58 -3.67 -42.87 -5.21
CA TYR A 58 -4.84 -42.65 -6.06
C TYR A 58 -4.61 -43.13 -7.50
N SER A 59 -3.44 -42.94 -8.07
CA SER A 59 -3.11 -43.45 -9.41
C SER A 59 -3.19 -44.99 -9.51
N PHE A 60 -3.03 -45.68 -8.38
CA PHE A 60 -3.22 -47.11 -8.30
C PHE A 60 -4.70 -47.51 -8.10
N ASN A 61 -5.39 -46.84 -7.17
CA ASN A 61 -6.80 -47.11 -6.87
C ASN A 61 -7.59 -45.80 -6.71
N PRO A 62 -8.15 -45.28 -7.80
CA PRO A 62 -8.93 -44.03 -7.76
C PRO A 62 -10.31 -44.19 -7.12
N ASN A 63 -10.78 -45.45 -6.91
CA ASN A 63 -12.13 -45.75 -6.45
C ASN A 63 -12.19 -46.08 -4.95
N ASN A 64 -11.32 -45.51 -4.13
CA ASN A 64 -11.42 -45.64 -2.68
C ASN A 64 -12.03 -44.36 -2.07
N THR A 65 -13.14 -44.52 -1.36
CA THR A 65 -13.92 -43.39 -0.81
C THR A 65 -13.13 -42.56 0.18
N VAL A 66 -12.44 -43.21 1.14
CA VAL A 66 -11.65 -42.52 2.16
C VAL A 66 -10.49 -41.75 1.55
N LEU A 67 -9.82 -42.32 0.54
CA LEU A 67 -8.72 -41.65 -0.14
C LEU A 67 -9.20 -40.41 -0.91
N ASN A 68 -10.30 -40.51 -1.65
CA ASN A 68 -10.91 -39.38 -2.34
C ASN A 68 -11.27 -38.25 -1.34
N TYR A 69 -11.93 -38.58 -0.22
CA TYR A 69 -12.26 -37.61 0.82
C TYR A 69 -11.01 -36.93 1.36
N ARG A 70 -9.96 -37.68 1.71
CA ARG A 70 -8.72 -37.13 2.25
C ARG A 70 -7.96 -36.27 1.25
N ILE A 71 -7.92 -36.65 -0.03
CA ILE A 71 -7.33 -35.82 -1.09
C ILE A 71 -8.09 -34.52 -1.22
N GLY A 72 -9.41 -34.57 -1.31
CA GLY A 72 -10.24 -33.38 -1.44
C GLY A 72 -10.08 -32.43 -0.24
N ASN A 73 -10.12 -32.97 0.98
CA ASN A 73 -9.89 -32.18 2.19
C ASN A 73 -8.46 -31.61 2.25
N ALA A 74 -7.43 -32.39 1.86
CA ALA A 74 -6.06 -31.89 1.82
C ALA A 74 -5.87 -30.78 0.77
N PHE A 75 -6.57 -30.82 -0.37
CA PHE A 75 -6.55 -29.73 -1.34
C PHE A 75 -7.15 -28.42 -0.79
N LEU A 76 -8.14 -28.47 0.12
CA LEU A 76 -8.65 -27.26 0.76
C LEU A 76 -7.60 -26.52 1.62
N HIS A 77 -6.52 -27.21 2.01
CA HIS A 77 -5.39 -26.66 2.75
C HIS A 77 -4.15 -26.42 1.86
N ALA A 78 -4.24 -26.65 0.55
CA ALA A 78 -3.15 -26.42 -0.40
C ALA A 78 -3.36 -25.12 -1.20
N ALA A 79 -2.35 -24.67 -1.92
CA ALA A 79 -2.48 -23.52 -2.82
C ALA A 79 -3.55 -23.75 -3.91
N ASN A 80 -3.62 -24.95 -4.48
CA ASN A 80 -4.58 -25.27 -5.55
C ASN A 80 -5.89 -25.86 -5.01
N LYS A 81 -6.61 -25.08 -4.20
CA LYS A 81 -7.83 -25.49 -3.48
C LYS A 81 -8.99 -25.86 -4.43
N THR A 82 -9.04 -25.28 -5.62
CA THR A 82 -10.12 -25.54 -6.59
C THR A 82 -10.23 -27.01 -7.00
N ARG A 83 -9.13 -27.75 -6.93
CA ARG A 83 -9.09 -29.19 -7.21
C ARG A 83 -9.82 -30.05 -6.18
N ALA A 84 -10.11 -29.53 -5.00
CA ALA A 84 -10.83 -30.26 -3.95
C ALA A 84 -12.19 -30.80 -4.44
N LEU A 85 -12.88 -30.02 -5.29
CA LEU A 85 -14.26 -30.31 -5.71
C LEU A 85 -14.41 -31.65 -6.38
N GLU A 86 -13.50 -32.02 -7.28
CA GLU A 86 -13.58 -33.31 -8.02
C GLU A 86 -13.50 -34.54 -7.08
N TYR A 87 -12.61 -34.48 -6.10
CA TYR A 87 -12.38 -35.58 -5.15
C TYR A 87 -13.47 -35.64 -4.08
N LEU A 88 -13.92 -34.51 -3.56
CA LEU A 88 -15.02 -34.47 -2.59
C LEU A 88 -16.34 -34.90 -3.18
N LYS A 89 -16.67 -34.49 -4.42
CA LYS A 89 -17.86 -35.00 -5.14
C LYS A 89 -17.83 -36.50 -5.27
N LYS A 90 -16.70 -37.05 -5.72
CA LYS A 90 -16.54 -38.49 -5.89
C LYS A 90 -16.66 -39.26 -4.56
N ALA A 91 -16.09 -38.75 -3.48
CA ALA A 91 -16.22 -39.32 -2.14
C ALA A 91 -17.68 -39.31 -1.66
N TYR A 92 -18.39 -38.21 -1.87
CA TYR A 92 -19.79 -38.03 -1.47
C TYR A 92 -20.73 -38.96 -2.27
N GLU A 93 -20.51 -39.09 -3.58
CA GLU A 93 -21.27 -40.01 -4.43
C GLU A 93 -21.12 -41.48 -4.00
N MET A 94 -19.92 -41.86 -3.53
CA MET A 94 -19.67 -43.24 -3.04
C MET A 94 -20.23 -43.46 -1.63
N ASN A 95 -20.12 -42.47 -0.76
CA ASN A 95 -20.61 -42.53 0.63
C ASN A 95 -20.93 -41.14 1.16
N PRO A 96 -22.19 -40.71 1.16
CA PRO A 96 -22.62 -39.43 1.70
C PRO A 96 -22.36 -39.22 3.22
N GLU A 97 -22.19 -40.33 3.95
CA GLU A 97 -21.95 -40.35 5.41
C GLU A 97 -20.45 -40.51 5.76
N ILE A 98 -19.52 -40.32 4.81
CA ILE A 98 -18.08 -40.50 5.02
C ILE A 98 -17.54 -39.59 6.12
N ASP A 99 -18.08 -38.37 6.21
CA ASP A 99 -17.78 -37.39 7.24
C ASP A 99 -18.99 -36.46 7.46
N SER A 100 -19.23 -36.07 8.70
CA SER A 100 -20.35 -35.17 9.04
C SER A 100 -20.23 -33.76 8.42
N ALA A 101 -19.04 -33.34 8.02
CA ALA A 101 -18.75 -32.03 7.40
C ALA A 101 -18.59 -32.11 5.88
N ILE A 102 -18.79 -33.32 5.24
CA ILE A 102 -18.56 -33.47 3.79
C ILE A 102 -19.34 -32.45 2.95
N THR A 103 -20.58 -32.15 3.34
CA THR A 103 -21.40 -31.17 2.62
C THR A 103 -20.93 -29.72 2.83
N PHE A 104 -20.33 -29.42 3.99
CA PHE A 104 -19.68 -28.12 4.20
C PHE A 104 -18.44 -27.97 3.29
N TYR A 105 -17.57 -28.97 3.23
CA TYR A 105 -16.39 -28.97 2.37
C TYR A 105 -16.75 -28.97 0.87
N LEU A 106 -17.84 -29.60 0.48
CA LEU A 106 -18.40 -29.51 -0.89
C LEU A 106 -18.88 -28.08 -1.19
N GLY A 107 -19.52 -27.43 -0.20
CA GLY A 107 -19.89 -26.03 -0.28
C GLY A 107 -18.66 -25.15 -0.50
N GLU A 108 -17.63 -25.32 0.32
CA GLU A 108 -16.36 -24.57 0.23
C GLU A 108 -15.66 -24.79 -1.12
N ALA A 109 -15.52 -26.04 -1.55
CA ALA A 109 -14.91 -26.35 -2.84
C ALA A 109 -15.72 -25.82 -4.04
N SER A 110 -17.06 -25.80 -3.95
CA SER A 110 -17.92 -25.19 -4.98
C SER A 110 -17.80 -23.67 -4.99
N HIS A 111 -17.74 -23.04 -3.80
CA HIS A 111 -17.56 -21.61 -3.62
C HIS A 111 -16.24 -21.14 -4.27
N LEU A 112 -15.13 -21.81 -3.97
CA LEU A 112 -13.81 -21.55 -4.56
C LEU A 112 -13.79 -21.69 -6.10
N ASN A 113 -14.67 -22.51 -6.66
CA ASN A 113 -14.85 -22.66 -8.10
C ASN A 113 -15.90 -21.69 -8.70
N HIS A 114 -16.38 -20.70 -7.93
CA HIS A 114 -17.46 -19.77 -8.30
C HIS A 114 -18.79 -20.45 -8.67
N ASP A 115 -18.98 -21.69 -8.26
CA ASP A 115 -20.23 -22.41 -8.39
C ASP A 115 -21.14 -22.09 -7.19
N PHE A 116 -21.48 -20.82 -7.05
CA PHE A 116 -22.14 -20.25 -5.87
C PHE A 116 -23.51 -20.90 -5.60
N ASP A 117 -24.26 -21.28 -6.64
CA ASP A 117 -25.58 -21.90 -6.46
C ASP A 117 -25.47 -23.28 -5.81
N ASN A 118 -24.54 -24.11 -6.27
CA ASN A 118 -24.27 -25.40 -5.65
C ASN A 118 -23.61 -25.23 -4.27
N ALA A 119 -22.73 -24.26 -4.10
CA ALA A 119 -22.15 -23.93 -2.79
C ALA A 119 -23.24 -23.63 -1.75
N ILE A 120 -24.16 -22.73 -2.07
CA ILE A 120 -25.33 -22.40 -1.21
C ILE A 120 -26.17 -23.64 -0.93
N ALA A 121 -26.44 -24.49 -1.93
CA ALA A 121 -27.19 -25.72 -1.74
C ALA A 121 -26.50 -26.69 -0.76
N TYR A 122 -25.19 -26.89 -0.87
CA TYR A 122 -24.41 -27.72 0.03
C TYR A 122 -24.33 -27.12 1.46
N TYR A 123 -24.14 -25.82 1.62
CA TYR A 123 -24.17 -25.16 2.93
C TYR A 123 -25.54 -25.26 3.61
N ASN A 124 -26.63 -25.13 2.86
CA ASN A 124 -27.98 -25.35 3.40
C ASN A 124 -28.21 -26.80 3.81
N LEU A 125 -27.67 -27.76 3.04
CA LEU A 125 -27.72 -29.19 3.39
C LEU A 125 -26.95 -29.45 4.71
N TYR A 126 -25.76 -28.88 4.85
CA TYR A 126 -24.99 -28.94 6.09
C TYR A 126 -25.75 -28.27 7.25
N LYS A 127 -26.37 -27.11 7.04
CA LYS A 127 -27.16 -26.38 8.04
C LYS A 127 -28.34 -27.18 8.57
N SER A 128 -28.94 -28.01 7.75
CA SER A 128 -30.05 -28.91 8.13
C SER A 128 -29.61 -30.16 8.89
N SER A 129 -28.31 -30.49 8.92
CA SER A 129 -27.77 -31.66 9.60
C SER A 129 -27.79 -31.50 11.12
N SER A 130 -28.14 -32.56 11.84
CA SER A 130 -28.05 -32.63 13.29
C SER A 130 -26.62 -32.82 13.83
N LYS A 131 -25.67 -33.15 12.96
CA LYS A 131 -24.27 -33.47 13.29
C LYS A 131 -23.31 -32.29 12.96
N ARG A 132 -23.78 -31.06 13.03
CA ARG A 132 -22.96 -29.86 12.71
C ARG A 132 -21.83 -29.65 13.73
N HIS A 133 -20.65 -29.27 13.23
CA HIS A 133 -19.54 -28.83 14.08
C HIS A 133 -19.65 -27.32 14.36
N PRO A 134 -19.53 -26.85 15.62
CA PRO A 134 -19.70 -25.42 15.97
C PRO A 134 -18.73 -24.46 15.29
N ARG A 135 -17.56 -24.94 14.85
CA ARG A 135 -16.55 -24.12 14.18
C ARG A 135 -16.94 -23.65 12.77
N PHE A 136 -17.93 -24.27 12.15
CA PHE A 136 -18.36 -23.94 10.79
C PHE A 136 -19.57 -23.02 10.83
N ASP A 137 -19.50 -21.91 10.11
CA ASP A 137 -20.58 -20.94 9.96
C ASP A 137 -21.14 -20.99 8.52
N PRO A 138 -22.14 -21.83 8.25
CA PRO A 138 -22.75 -21.92 6.93
C PRO A 138 -23.54 -20.68 6.54
N ASP A 139 -24.03 -19.88 7.51
CA ASP A 139 -24.79 -18.66 7.23
C ASP A 139 -23.85 -17.60 6.66
N LYS A 140 -22.66 -17.38 7.28
CA LYS A 140 -21.64 -16.50 6.74
C LYS A 140 -21.21 -16.92 5.34
N ARG A 141 -20.97 -18.21 5.10
CA ARG A 141 -20.59 -18.74 3.78
C ARG A 141 -21.66 -18.52 2.71
N ILE A 142 -22.94 -18.59 3.07
CA ILE A 142 -24.04 -18.29 2.15
C ILE A 142 -24.09 -16.78 1.84
N GLU A 143 -23.83 -15.91 2.82
CA GLU A 143 -23.71 -14.47 2.60
C GLU A 143 -22.58 -14.16 1.61
N GLU A 144 -21.39 -14.72 1.83
CA GLU A 144 -20.23 -14.60 0.94
C GLU A 144 -20.54 -15.06 -0.49
N CYS A 145 -21.21 -16.20 -0.68
CA CYS A 145 -21.64 -16.65 -1.99
C CYS A 145 -22.59 -15.66 -2.67
N ASN A 146 -23.52 -15.05 -1.92
CA ASN A 146 -24.45 -14.07 -2.48
C ASN A 146 -23.76 -12.77 -2.87
N GLU A 147 -22.77 -12.31 -2.09
CA GLU A 147 -21.92 -11.16 -2.48
C GLU A 147 -21.03 -11.52 -3.66
N GLY A 148 -20.44 -12.73 -3.68
CA GLY A 148 -19.63 -13.23 -4.79
C GLY A 148 -20.37 -13.19 -6.13
N LYS A 149 -21.67 -13.58 -6.15
CA LYS A 149 -22.51 -13.46 -7.36
C LYS A 149 -22.60 -12.01 -7.86
N LYS A 150 -22.76 -11.05 -6.95
CA LYS A 150 -22.89 -9.63 -7.31
C LYS A 150 -21.55 -9.08 -7.83
N LEU A 151 -20.45 -9.40 -7.16
CA LEU A 151 -19.12 -8.91 -7.52
C LEU A 151 -18.64 -9.50 -8.85
N VAL A 152 -18.83 -10.81 -9.06
CA VAL A 152 -18.46 -11.48 -10.34
C VAL A 152 -19.32 -10.97 -11.51
N ALA A 153 -20.59 -10.61 -11.27
CA ALA A 153 -21.44 -10.01 -12.30
C ALA A 153 -21.01 -8.57 -12.68
N ASN A 154 -20.27 -7.90 -11.80
CA ASN A 154 -19.83 -6.50 -12.00
C ASN A 154 -18.31 -6.39 -11.76
N PRO A 155 -17.46 -6.99 -12.60
CA PRO A 155 -16.03 -7.01 -12.39
C PRO A 155 -15.40 -5.62 -12.55
N VAL A 156 -14.37 -5.33 -11.75
CA VAL A 156 -13.55 -4.14 -11.95
C VAL A 156 -12.58 -4.34 -13.12
N ARG A 157 -12.20 -3.24 -13.78
CA ARG A 157 -11.34 -3.29 -14.96
C ARG A 157 -9.87 -3.33 -14.57
N VAL A 158 -9.36 -4.53 -14.41
CA VAL A 158 -7.95 -4.79 -14.08
C VAL A 158 -7.41 -5.96 -14.88
N ILE A 159 -6.08 -6.01 -15.02
CA ILE A 159 -5.35 -7.19 -15.50
C ILE A 159 -4.44 -7.62 -14.35
N ILE A 160 -4.57 -8.87 -13.93
CA ILE A 160 -3.78 -9.45 -12.85
C ILE A 160 -2.75 -10.39 -13.47
N GLU A 161 -1.47 -10.17 -13.17
CA GLU A 161 -0.35 -10.92 -13.73
C GLU A 161 0.58 -11.37 -12.61
N ASN A 162 1.01 -12.63 -12.67
CA ASN A 162 2.06 -13.15 -11.79
C ASN A 162 3.38 -12.43 -12.10
N LEU A 163 4.12 -11.98 -11.07
CA LEU A 163 5.43 -11.32 -11.29
C LEU A 163 6.50 -12.24 -11.90
N GLY A 164 6.17 -13.52 -12.03
CA GLY A 164 7.00 -14.50 -12.72
C GLY A 164 8.20 -14.99 -11.90
N PRO A 165 8.97 -15.95 -12.48
CA PRO A 165 10.02 -16.69 -11.77
C PRO A 165 11.28 -15.89 -11.43
N ILE A 166 11.35 -14.61 -11.83
CA ILE A 166 12.42 -13.72 -11.40
C ILE A 166 12.18 -13.31 -9.95
N VAL A 167 10.93 -12.95 -9.60
CA VAL A 167 10.53 -12.51 -8.27
C VAL A 167 10.00 -13.68 -7.44
N ASN A 168 9.03 -14.42 -7.97
CA ASN A 168 8.40 -15.54 -7.29
C ASN A 168 9.24 -16.83 -7.39
N SER A 169 9.08 -17.72 -6.43
CA SER A 169 9.77 -18.99 -6.35
C SER A 169 8.78 -20.14 -6.10
N LYS A 170 9.27 -21.35 -5.92
CA LYS A 170 8.41 -22.47 -5.49
C LYS A 170 7.96 -22.42 -4.03
N TYR A 171 8.40 -21.42 -3.28
CA TYR A 171 8.06 -21.18 -1.88
C TYR A 171 7.11 -20.00 -1.78
N PRO A 172 6.44 -19.79 -0.65
CA PRO A 172 5.57 -18.63 -0.46
C PRO A 172 6.33 -17.30 -0.51
N GLU A 173 5.78 -16.33 -1.25
CA GLU A 173 6.16 -14.92 -1.25
C GLU A 173 4.92 -14.06 -0.92
N TYR A 174 5.04 -13.14 0.04
CA TYR A 174 3.92 -12.33 0.51
C TYR A 174 4.33 -11.03 1.21
N ALA A 175 3.33 -10.28 1.70
CA ALA A 175 3.50 -9.02 2.42
C ALA A 175 4.39 -8.02 1.66
N THR A 176 4.06 -7.76 0.38
CA THR A 176 4.79 -6.82 -0.47
C THR A 176 4.57 -5.39 -0.04
N VAL A 177 5.66 -4.61 0.08
CA VAL A 177 5.67 -3.18 0.33
C VAL A 177 6.54 -2.44 -0.68
N LEU A 178 6.19 -1.19 -1.02
CA LEU A 178 6.78 -0.44 -2.13
C LEU A 178 7.16 0.97 -1.72
N THR A 179 8.22 1.51 -2.32
CA THR A 179 8.42 2.96 -2.37
C THR A 179 7.31 3.63 -3.18
N ALA A 180 6.99 4.90 -2.87
CA ALA A 180 5.89 5.60 -3.52
C ALA A 180 6.07 5.76 -5.03
N ASP A 181 7.30 5.77 -5.54
CA ASP A 181 7.63 5.82 -6.96
C ASP A 181 7.82 4.44 -7.62
N GLU A 182 7.49 3.35 -6.90
CA GLU A 182 7.66 1.97 -7.35
C GLU A 182 9.10 1.61 -7.77
N SER A 183 10.11 2.28 -7.23
CA SER A 183 11.51 1.99 -7.60
C SER A 183 12.10 0.81 -6.83
N VAL A 184 11.60 0.55 -5.61
CA VAL A 184 12.05 -0.52 -4.74
C VAL A 184 10.85 -1.27 -4.16
N MET A 185 10.96 -2.57 -4.08
CA MET A 185 10.01 -3.48 -3.45
C MET A 185 10.71 -4.30 -2.38
N TYR A 186 10.08 -4.44 -1.21
CA TYR A 186 10.43 -5.43 -0.20
C TYR A 186 9.27 -6.40 -0.04
N PHE A 187 9.57 -7.64 0.26
CA PHE A 187 8.57 -8.67 0.49
C PHE A 187 9.13 -9.80 1.35
N THR A 188 8.27 -10.54 1.98
CA THR A 188 8.59 -11.72 2.77
C THR A 188 8.68 -12.95 1.88
N SER A 189 9.67 -13.82 2.12
CA SER A 189 9.80 -15.10 1.43
C SER A 189 10.28 -16.19 2.38
N ARG A 190 9.80 -17.40 2.14
CA ARG A 190 10.19 -18.62 2.88
C ARG A 190 11.06 -19.55 2.03
N ARG A 191 11.87 -18.99 1.12
CA ARG A 191 12.74 -19.79 0.24
C ARG A 191 13.97 -20.32 0.98
N ASN A 192 14.56 -21.39 0.46
CA ASN A 192 15.72 -22.07 1.07
C ASN A 192 17.01 -21.24 1.12
N THR A 193 16.99 -19.99 0.71
CA THR A 193 18.09 -19.02 0.78
C THR A 193 17.96 -18.10 1.99
N THR A 194 16.98 -18.32 2.88
CA THR A 194 16.80 -17.55 4.12
C THR A 194 18.02 -17.65 5.04
N SER A 195 18.25 -16.61 5.83
CA SER A 195 19.47 -16.38 6.61
C SER A 195 19.77 -17.49 7.60
N GLY A 196 18.77 -18.01 8.31
CA GLY A 196 18.90 -19.08 9.29
C GLY A 196 18.94 -20.48 8.69
N LYS A 197 18.32 -20.69 7.53
CA LYS A 197 18.02 -22.01 6.93
C LYS A 197 17.32 -22.97 7.88
N LEU A 198 16.65 -22.43 8.89
CA LEU A 198 15.86 -23.19 9.85
C LEU A 198 14.51 -23.54 9.24
N ILE A 199 13.95 -24.64 9.70
CA ILE A 199 12.63 -25.12 9.28
C ILE A 199 11.70 -24.99 10.48
N ALA A 200 10.55 -24.31 10.28
CA ALA A 200 9.51 -24.15 11.27
C ALA A 200 8.66 -25.45 11.41
N ASP A 201 7.78 -25.46 12.39
CA ASP A 201 6.93 -26.63 12.68
C ASP A 201 5.98 -27.01 11.52
N ASP A 202 5.66 -26.06 10.66
CA ASP A 202 4.88 -26.27 9.42
C ASP A 202 5.69 -26.91 8.27
N GLY A 203 6.98 -27.19 8.49
CA GLY A 203 7.87 -27.81 7.51
C GLY A 203 8.44 -26.87 6.45
N MET A 204 8.19 -25.56 6.55
CA MET A 204 8.76 -24.52 5.68
C MET A 204 9.96 -23.83 6.33
N TYR A 205 10.78 -23.14 5.51
CA TYR A 205 11.84 -22.29 6.04
C TYR A 205 11.24 -21.10 6.78
N PHE A 206 12.01 -20.55 7.73
CA PHE A 206 11.64 -19.28 8.38
C PHE A 206 11.60 -18.15 7.34
N GLU A 207 10.84 -17.11 7.65
CA GLU A 207 10.72 -15.93 6.84
C GLU A 207 12.00 -15.11 6.83
N ASP A 208 12.36 -14.61 5.65
CA ASP A 208 13.32 -13.51 5.44
C ASP A 208 12.67 -12.43 4.58
N ILE A 209 13.15 -11.20 4.77
CA ILE A 209 12.80 -10.05 3.95
C ILE A 209 13.75 -9.97 2.76
N LEU A 210 13.19 -9.93 1.57
CA LEU A 210 13.92 -9.75 0.32
C LEU A 210 13.59 -8.38 -0.28
N SER A 211 14.55 -7.83 -1.03
CA SER A 211 14.35 -6.59 -1.79
C SER A 211 14.61 -6.82 -3.28
N SER A 212 13.81 -6.13 -4.11
CA SER A 212 14.00 -6.03 -5.55
C SER A 212 13.91 -4.57 -5.99
N THR A 213 14.69 -4.18 -6.98
CA THR A 213 14.67 -2.84 -7.57
C THR A 213 14.09 -2.89 -8.97
N LYS A 214 13.43 -1.81 -9.39
CA LYS A 214 12.88 -1.70 -10.74
C LYS A 214 13.92 -1.10 -11.69
N GLN A 215 14.29 -1.82 -12.73
CA GLN A 215 15.23 -1.37 -13.75
C GLN A 215 14.58 -1.55 -15.13
N ASN A 216 14.56 -0.51 -15.95
CA ASN A 216 13.91 -0.52 -17.27
C ASN A 216 12.47 -1.05 -17.23
N ASN A 217 11.69 -0.65 -16.22
CA ASN A 217 10.32 -1.09 -15.94
C ASN A 217 10.17 -2.58 -15.62
N ALA A 218 11.23 -3.31 -15.28
CA ALA A 218 11.18 -4.69 -14.84
C ALA A 218 11.82 -4.84 -13.46
N TRP A 219 11.28 -5.73 -12.64
CA TRP A 219 11.84 -6.08 -11.35
C TRP A 219 13.10 -6.94 -11.51
N THR A 220 14.14 -6.65 -10.75
CA THR A 220 15.38 -7.44 -10.71
C THR A 220 15.19 -8.70 -9.86
N ALA A 221 16.11 -9.67 -9.99
CA ALA A 221 16.16 -10.79 -9.07
C ALA A 221 16.32 -10.30 -7.63
N PRO A 222 15.49 -10.79 -6.69
CA PRO A 222 15.53 -10.31 -5.32
C PRO A 222 16.80 -10.74 -4.59
N ILE A 223 17.22 -9.90 -3.65
CA ILE A 223 18.33 -10.15 -2.75
C ILE A 223 17.85 -10.13 -1.30
N ASN A 224 18.42 -10.96 -0.44
CA ASN A 224 18.14 -10.91 0.99
C ASN A 224 18.59 -9.57 1.55
N VAL A 225 17.73 -8.94 2.35
CA VAL A 225 18.12 -7.78 3.16
C VAL A 225 19.11 -8.28 4.23
N PRO A 226 20.30 -7.68 4.35
CA PRO A 226 21.28 -8.19 5.30
C PRO A 226 20.90 -7.94 6.75
N ALA A 227 21.60 -8.61 7.67
CA ALA A 227 21.57 -8.24 9.08
C ALA A 227 21.84 -6.74 9.26
N PRO A 228 21.20 -6.05 10.23
CA PRO A 228 20.43 -6.64 11.33
C PRO A 228 18.92 -6.85 11.04
N VAL A 229 18.46 -6.66 9.80
CA VAL A 229 17.05 -6.81 9.43
C VAL A 229 16.66 -8.27 9.43
N ASN A 230 17.32 -9.10 8.59
CA ASN A 230 17.12 -10.54 8.63
C ASN A 230 18.00 -11.19 9.69
N THR A 231 17.38 -12.01 10.52
CA THR A 231 17.99 -12.78 11.61
C THR A 231 18.07 -14.26 11.28
N LYS A 232 18.05 -15.13 12.26
CA LYS A 232 17.91 -16.59 12.10
C LYS A 232 16.49 -17.08 12.38
N LEU A 233 15.59 -16.17 12.79
CA LEU A 233 14.22 -16.43 13.16
C LEU A 233 13.28 -15.90 12.07
N HIS A 234 12.00 -15.74 12.41
CA HIS A 234 11.00 -15.16 11.54
C HIS A 234 11.18 -13.64 11.41
N ASP A 235 11.43 -13.16 10.20
CA ASP A 235 11.52 -11.74 9.88
C ASP A 235 10.60 -11.45 8.68
N ALA A 236 9.49 -10.74 8.93
CA ALA A 236 8.52 -10.46 7.88
C ALA A 236 8.32 -8.95 7.65
N THR A 237 8.05 -8.57 6.41
CA THR A 237 7.71 -7.19 6.06
C THR A 237 6.32 -6.82 6.57
N VAL A 238 6.19 -5.60 7.08
CA VAL A 238 4.92 -5.04 7.52
C VAL A 238 4.55 -3.80 6.72
N ALA A 239 5.42 -2.78 6.72
CA ALA A 239 5.22 -1.56 5.94
C ALA A 239 6.54 -0.88 5.60
N LEU A 240 6.51 -0.01 4.60
CA LEU A 240 7.63 0.81 4.16
C LEU A 240 7.18 2.28 4.15
N SER A 241 8.04 3.20 4.61
CA SER A 241 7.80 4.63 4.40
C SER A 241 7.81 4.97 2.90
N ALA A 242 7.10 6.03 2.52
CA ALA A 242 6.95 6.44 1.13
C ALA A 242 8.30 6.65 0.41
N ASP A 243 9.32 7.11 1.14
CA ASP A 243 10.68 7.34 0.67
C ASP A 243 11.59 6.11 0.73
N GLY A 244 11.10 4.98 1.29
CA GLY A 244 11.86 3.74 1.42
C GLY A 244 12.93 3.74 2.51
N GLN A 245 12.97 4.75 3.39
CA GLN A 245 14.01 4.88 4.40
C GLN A 245 13.64 4.33 5.79
N LYS A 246 12.38 3.91 5.99
CA LYS A 246 11.91 3.25 7.23
C LYS A 246 11.14 2.00 6.86
N LEU A 247 11.49 0.88 7.48
CA LEU A 247 10.83 -0.39 7.30
C LEU A 247 10.26 -0.87 8.62
N PHE A 248 8.98 -1.23 8.65
CA PHE A 248 8.38 -1.98 9.73
C PHE A 248 8.55 -3.47 9.48
N ILE A 249 8.88 -4.19 10.54
CA ILE A 249 9.19 -5.61 10.55
C ILE A 249 8.34 -6.27 11.63
N TYR A 250 7.74 -7.40 11.31
CA TYR A 250 7.13 -8.30 12.30
C TYR A 250 8.18 -9.25 12.86
N THR A 251 8.10 -9.52 14.15
CA THR A 251 8.84 -10.58 14.84
C THR A 251 7.87 -11.38 15.71
N ASP A 252 8.15 -12.65 15.91
CA ASP A 252 7.36 -13.55 16.76
C ASP A 252 7.68 -13.43 18.27
N GLU A 253 8.47 -12.45 18.67
CA GLU A 253 8.71 -12.12 20.07
C GLU A 253 7.42 -11.59 20.74
N ASN A 254 7.20 -11.92 22.02
CA ASN A 254 6.07 -11.46 22.85
C ASN A 254 4.66 -11.66 22.24
N GLU A 255 4.40 -12.79 21.60
CA GLU A 255 3.17 -13.12 20.86
C GLU A 255 3.03 -12.36 19.52
N GLY A 256 4.00 -11.55 19.14
CA GLY A 256 4.11 -10.82 17.90
C GLY A 256 4.24 -9.30 18.09
N ASP A 257 5.45 -8.79 17.91
CA ASP A 257 5.77 -7.35 18.00
C ASP A 257 6.08 -6.73 16.63
N ILE A 258 5.80 -5.44 16.51
CA ILE A 258 6.20 -4.63 15.36
C ILE A 258 7.46 -3.86 15.71
N LEU A 259 8.53 -4.10 14.96
CA LEU A 259 9.78 -3.37 15.04
C LEU A 259 9.90 -2.39 13.87
N GLN A 260 10.75 -1.39 14.03
CA GLN A 260 11.09 -0.41 13.00
C GLN A 260 12.60 -0.36 12.83
N THR A 261 13.07 -0.31 11.58
CA THR A 261 14.45 -0.02 11.23
C THR A 261 14.54 1.17 10.27
N LYS A 262 15.70 1.85 10.23
CA LYS A 262 15.95 3.03 9.40
C LYS A 262 17.15 2.80 8.49
N LEU A 263 17.04 3.21 7.24
CA LEU A 263 18.12 3.12 6.26
C LEU A 263 19.06 4.33 6.42
N ASN A 264 20.29 4.07 6.83
CA ASN A 264 21.37 5.05 6.96
C ASN A 264 22.38 4.83 5.83
N GLY A 265 22.22 5.55 4.73
CA GLY A 265 22.98 5.30 3.52
C GLY A 265 22.50 4.03 2.81
N ASP A 266 23.27 2.96 2.87
CA ASP A 266 22.95 1.64 2.35
C ASP A 266 22.85 0.55 3.45
N GLU A 267 22.94 0.96 4.71
CA GLU A 267 22.87 0.06 5.86
C GLU A 267 21.62 0.32 6.69
N TRP A 268 20.93 -0.74 7.09
CA TRP A 268 19.82 -0.67 8.00
C TRP A 268 20.30 -0.58 9.45
N SER A 269 19.64 0.26 10.24
CA SER A 269 19.87 0.32 11.70
C SER A 269 19.38 -0.97 12.38
N ASN A 270 19.84 -1.21 13.60
CA ASN A 270 19.20 -2.23 14.43
C ASN A 270 17.71 -1.93 14.58
N PRO A 271 16.83 -2.95 14.42
CA PRO A 271 15.41 -2.77 14.64
C PRO A 271 15.12 -2.34 16.09
N GLU A 272 14.18 -1.42 16.23
CA GLU A 272 13.70 -0.87 17.50
C GLU A 272 12.18 -1.03 17.57
N SER A 273 11.60 -1.14 18.79
CA SER A 273 10.14 -1.21 18.95
C SER A 273 9.44 -0.04 18.27
N ALA A 274 8.52 -0.32 17.35
CA ALA A 274 7.72 0.71 16.68
C ALA A 274 6.68 1.27 17.66
N GLY A 275 6.69 2.61 17.84
CA GLY A 275 5.73 3.28 18.73
C GLY A 275 5.84 2.89 20.22
N GLY A 276 6.81 2.08 20.62
CA GLY A 276 6.97 1.60 21.98
C GLY A 276 5.71 0.91 22.51
N ASN A 277 5.41 1.06 23.80
CA ASN A 277 4.22 0.45 24.42
C ASN A 277 2.87 1.01 23.93
N ALA A 278 2.87 1.97 23.03
CA ALA A 278 1.64 2.44 22.39
C ALA A 278 1.20 1.52 21.23
N ILE A 279 2.07 0.64 20.78
CA ILE A 279 1.74 -0.38 19.75
C ILE A 279 1.98 -1.76 20.37
N ASN A 280 3.24 -2.10 20.63
CA ASN A 280 3.61 -3.41 21.13
C ASN A 280 3.10 -3.59 22.57
N SER A 281 2.26 -4.56 22.77
CA SER A 281 1.58 -4.86 24.03
C SER A 281 1.89 -6.29 24.52
N SER A 282 1.06 -6.86 25.35
CA SER A 282 1.11 -8.29 25.72
C SER A 282 0.21 -9.15 24.81
N PHE A 283 -0.35 -8.56 23.78
CA PHE A 283 -1.19 -9.19 22.78
C PHE A 283 -0.45 -9.25 21.45
N SER A 284 -1.08 -9.80 20.42
CA SER A 284 -0.46 -9.95 19.11
C SER A 284 -0.68 -8.70 18.25
N GLU A 285 0.39 -8.09 17.79
CA GLU A 285 0.38 -7.00 16.80
C GLU A 285 0.99 -7.51 15.50
N ILE A 286 0.17 -7.64 14.45
CA ILE A 286 0.56 -8.33 13.22
C ILE A 286 0.83 -7.41 12.03
N HIS A 287 0.30 -6.18 12.04
CA HIS A 287 0.43 -5.21 10.95
C HIS A 287 0.49 -3.78 11.47
N ALA A 288 1.25 -2.92 10.78
CA ALA A 288 1.23 -1.49 11.02
C ALA A 288 1.58 -0.71 9.74
N CYS A 289 1.15 0.57 9.67
CA CYS A 289 1.62 1.50 8.65
C CYS A 289 1.57 2.95 9.17
N TYR A 290 2.44 3.81 8.62
CA TYR A 290 2.38 5.25 8.90
C TYR A 290 1.27 5.95 8.12
N SER A 291 0.70 7.01 8.71
CA SER A 291 0.11 8.09 7.91
C SER A 291 1.19 8.75 7.04
N PHE A 292 0.78 9.42 5.94
CA PHE A 292 1.73 10.05 5.02
C PHE A 292 2.62 11.13 5.68
N ASP A 293 2.14 11.76 6.77
CA ASP A 293 2.86 12.78 7.54
C ASP A 293 3.63 12.20 8.74
N GLU A 294 3.60 10.87 8.89
CA GLU A 294 4.23 10.09 9.96
C GLU A 294 3.82 10.50 11.39
N LYS A 295 2.68 11.19 11.54
CA LYS A 295 2.14 11.60 12.85
C LYS A 295 1.15 10.62 13.44
N SER A 296 0.75 9.62 12.67
CA SER A 296 -0.12 8.52 13.11
C SER A 296 0.46 7.19 12.64
N ILE A 297 0.28 6.16 13.47
CA ILE A 297 0.49 4.76 13.09
C ILE A 297 -0.85 4.04 13.20
N TYR A 298 -1.26 3.41 12.11
CA TYR A 298 -2.37 2.47 12.09
C TYR A 298 -1.80 1.08 12.27
N PHE A 299 -2.38 0.27 13.12
CA PHE A 299 -1.88 -1.08 13.39
C PHE A 299 -3.01 -2.04 13.72
N VAL A 300 -2.74 -3.33 13.65
CA VAL A 300 -3.68 -4.42 13.86
C VAL A 300 -3.30 -5.15 15.12
N SER A 301 -4.26 -5.30 16.04
CA SER A 301 -4.05 -6.01 17.30
C SER A 301 -5.29 -6.82 17.70
N ASP A 302 -5.09 -7.94 18.42
CA ASP A 302 -6.14 -8.76 19.00
C ASP A 302 -6.43 -8.40 20.48
N ASN A 303 -6.05 -7.20 20.91
CA ASN A 303 -6.27 -6.71 22.27
C ASN A 303 -7.75 -6.77 22.66
N PRO A 304 -8.14 -7.61 23.66
CA PRO A 304 -9.55 -7.85 23.98
C PRO A 304 -10.21 -6.73 24.80
N GLU A 305 -9.49 -5.66 25.18
CA GLU A 305 -10.05 -4.61 26.03
C GLU A 305 -11.16 -3.81 25.33
N ASP A 306 -11.01 -3.55 24.04
CA ASP A 306 -11.92 -2.73 23.26
C ASP A 306 -12.07 -3.18 21.78
N ASN A 307 -11.67 -4.42 21.43
CA ASN A 307 -11.89 -4.96 20.09
C ASN A 307 -13.37 -5.29 19.85
N LEU A 308 -13.76 -5.29 18.58
CA LEU A 308 -15.12 -5.66 18.11
C LEU A 308 -15.17 -7.13 17.69
N GLY A 309 -14.04 -7.67 17.27
CA GLY A 309 -13.89 -9.02 16.74
C GLY A 309 -12.69 -9.75 17.31
N GLY A 310 -11.88 -10.36 16.45
CA GLY A 310 -10.58 -10.93 16.76
C GLY A 310 -9.50 -9.87 16.62
N PHE A 311 -8.92 -9.74 15.43
CA PHE A 311 -7.99 -8.67 15.10
C PHE A 311 -8.72 -7.44 14.61
N ASP A 312 -8.48 -6.29 15.23
CA ASP A 312 -9.04 -4.99 14.87
C ASP A 312 -7.95 -4.00 14.45
N ILE A 313 -8.31 -3.00 13.65
CA ILE A 313 -7.42 -1.89 13.28
C ILE A 313 -7.54 -0.76 14.30
N TYR A 314 -6.40 -0.35 14.83
CA TYR A 314 -6.22 0.75 15.78
C TYR A 314 -5.42 1.88 15.16
N VAL A 315 -5.44 3.04 15.82
CA VAL A 315 -4.58 4.17 15.50
C VAL A 315 -3.98 4.77 16.77
N THR A 316 -2.67 5.05 16.73
CA THR A 316 -2.01 5.91 17.72
C THR A 316 -1.47 7.17 17.03
N ARG A 317 -1.41 8.28 17.76
CA ARG A 317 -0.98 9.58 17.24
C ARG A 317 0.10 10.19 18.12
N VAL A 318 1.06 10.86 17.47
CA VAL A 318 2.09 11.62 18.18
C VAL A 318 1.46 12.88 18.78
N ASN A 319 1.69 13.09 20.09
CA ASN A 319 1.27 14.28 20.80
C ASN A 319 2.26 15.46 20.59
N GLU A 320 1.94 16.63 21.12
CA GLU A 320 2.79 17.84 21.02
C GLU A 320 4.21 17.68 21.59
N LYS A 321 4.44 16.68 22.45
CA LYS A 321 5.75 16.35 23.03
C LYS A 321 6.55 15.35 22.18
N GLY A 322 6.01 14.92 21.04
CA GLY A 322 6.64 13.91 20.18
C GLY A 322 6.50 12.46 20.69
N LEU A 323 5.60 12.21 21.64
CA LEU A 323 5.34 10.88 22.22
C LEU A 323 4.07 10.29 21.60
N TRP A 324 4.08 8.99 21.36
CA TRP A 324 2.91 8.23 20.93
C TRP A 324 1.84 8.21 22.02
N GLY A 325 0.59 8.46 21.62
CA GLY A 325 -0.56 8.50 22.53
C GLY A 325 -1.16 7.12 22.78
N LYS A 326 -2.24 7.08 23.57
CA LYS A 326 -3.03 5.86 23.76
C LYS A 326 -3.64 5.43 22.43
N PRO A 327 -3.60 4.12 22.08
CA PRO A 327 -4.31 3.59 20.92
C PRO A 327 -5.82 3.82 20.97
N GLU A 328 -6.41 4.02 19.82
CA GLU A 328 -7.85 4.17 19.62
C GLU A 328 -8.32 3.16 18.58
N ASN A 329 -9.32 2.33 18.91
CA ASN A 329 -9.97 1.44 17.95
C ASN A 329 -10.68 2.27 16.88
N LEU A 330 -10.56 1.92 15.59
CA LEU A 330 -11.21 2.68 14.50
C LEU A 330 -12.73 2.55 14.46
N GLY A 331 -13.29 1.65 15.25
CA GLY A 331 -14.72 1.47 15.42
C GLY A 331 -15.42 0.76 14.25
N PRO A 332 -16.76 0.61 14.33
CA PRO A 332 -17.53 -0.30 13.49
C PRO A 332 -17.66 0.12 12.02
N THR A 333 -17.19 1.30 11.63
CA THR A 333 -17.11 1.71 10.23
C THR A 333 -16.00 0.95 9.48
N ILE A 334 -14.94 0.57 10.22
CA ILE A 334 -13.77 -0.12 9.71
C ILE A 334 -13.72 -1.55 10.25
N ASN A 335 -13.77 -1.71 11.56
CA ASN A 335 -13.69 -2.99 12.25
C ASN A 335 -15.04 -3.69 12.32
N THR A 336 -15.03 -5.01 12.33
CA THR A 336 -16.25 -5.84 12.38
C THR A 336 -16.19 -6.83 13.55
N LYS A 337 -17.14 -7.72 13.66
CA LYS A 337 -17.09 -8.86 14.62
C LYS A 337 -16.14 -9.98 14.16
N TYR A 338 -15.46 -9.82 13.04
CA TYR A 338 -14.49 -10.75 12.48
C TYR A 338 -13.09 -10.10 12.52
N ASP A 339 -12.12 -10.72 11.86
CA ASP A 339 -10.76 -10.20 11.80
C ASP A 339 -10.58 -9.19 10.68
N GLU A 340 -9.84 -8.13 10.96
CA GLU A 340 -9.26 -7.18 10.02
C GLU A 340 -7.74 -7.30 10.04
N GLU A 341 -7.07 -7.22 8.88
CA GLU A 341 -5.61 -7.29 8.75
C GLU A 341 -5.07 -6.46 7.57
N GLY A 342 -3.77 -6.44 7.37
CA GLY A 342 -3.15 -5.92 6.14
C GLY A 342 -3.40 -4.44 5.91
N VAL A 343 -3.40 -3.61 6.96
CA VAL A 343 -3.66 -2.17 6.85
C VAL A 343 -2.56 -1.45 6.07
N TYR A 344 -2.97 -0.68 5.05
CA TYR A 344 -2.10 0.13 4.21
C TYR A 344 -2.67 1.52 3.98
N MET A 345 -1.88 2.56 4.26
CA MET A 345 -2.22 3.95 3.96
C MET A 345 -1.63 4.38 2.63
N HIS A 346 -2.50 4.76 1.70
CA HIS A 346 -2.08 5.27 0.41
C HIS A 346 -1.35 6.63 0.56
N PRO A 347 -0.32 6.92 -0.25
CA PRO A 347 0.42 8.19 -0.20
C PRO A 347 -0.41 9.47 -0.42
N ASP A 348 -1.69 9.36 -0.78
CA ASP A 348 -2.62 10.52 -0.85
C ASP A 348 -3.03 11.04 0.54
N GLY A 349 -2.65 10.35 1.60
CA GLY A 349 -2.90 10.73 2.99
C GLY A 349 -4.35 10.64 3.45
N LYS A 350 -5.23 10.07 2.64
CA LYS A 350 -6.66 9.97 2.95
C LYS A 350 -7.30 8.62 2.65
N THR A 351 -6.67 7.77 1.83
CA THR A 351 -7.22 6.47 1.46
C THR A 351 -6.50 5.35 2.21
N MET A 352 -7.27 4.52 2.90
CA MET A 352 -6.79 3.31 3.57
C MET A 352 -7.29 2.09 2.83
N TYR A 353 -6.42 1.09 2.64
CA TYR A 353 -6.78 -0.25 2.21
C TYR A 353 -6.52 -1.22 3.35
N PHE A 354 -7.34 -2.23 3.48
CA PHE A 354 -7.22 -3.27 4.49
C PHE A 354 -7.95 -4.53 4.06
N SER A 355 -7.63 -5.64 4.66
CA SER A 355 -8.32 -6.91 4.44
C SER A 355 -9.26 -7.19 5.60
N SER A 356 -10.45 -7.73 5.32
CA SER A 356 -11.44 -8.07 6.34
C SER A 356 -12.15 -9.38 6.01
N LYS A 357 -12.49 -10.15 7.03
CA LYS A 357 -13.43 -11.28 6.96
C LYS A 357 -14.88 -10.84 7.13
N GLY A 358 -15.09 -9.58 7.50
CA GLY A 358 -16.41 -8.99 7.72
C GLY A 358 -16.96 -8.25 6.50
N HIS A 359 -17.78 -7.22 6.74
CA HIS A 359 -18.42 -6.45 5.69
C HIS A 359 -19.10 -7.32 4.62
N ASN A 360 -19.06 -6.91 3.35
CA ASN A 360 -19.59 -7.67 2.21
C ASN A 360 -18.49 -8.45 1.48
N THR A 361 -17.81 -9.36 2.20
CA THR A 361 -16.81 -10.26 1.62
C THR A 361 -17.43 -11.28 0.68
N MET A 362 -16.67 -11.69 -0.36
CA MET A 362 -17.01 -12.81 -1.22
C MET A 362 -16.17 -14.07 -0.95
N GLY A 363 -15.13 -13.94 -0.13
CA GLY A 363 -14.21 -15.01 0.23
C GLY A 363 -13.89 -15.01 1.73
N SER A 364 -12.74 -15.56 2.09
CA SER A 364 -12.25 -15.58 3.48
C SER A 364 -11.90 -14.16 3.92
N TYR A 365 -10.83 -13.59 3.37
CA TYR A 365 -10.49 -12.18 3.49
C TYR A 365 -10.64 -11.51 2.13
N ASP A 366 -11.32 -10.40 2.10
CA ASP A 366 -11.41 -9.51 0.94
C ASP A 366 -10.70 -8.19 1.23
N ILE A 367 -10.19 -7.54 0.18
CA ILE A 367 -9.62 -6.20 0.24
C ILE A 367 -10.75 -5.17 0.24
N PHE A 368 -10.68 -4.25 1.19
CA PHE A 368 -11.56 -3.09 1.31
C PHE A 368 -10.76 -1.79 1.22
N ARG A 369 -11.45 -0.72 0.88
CA ARG A 369 -10.92 0.62 1.03
C ARG A 369 -11.88 1.50 1.83
N SER A 370 -11.32 2.48 2.54
CA SER A 370 -12.07 3.58 3.15
C SER A 370 -11.32 4.89 2.92
N THR A 371 -12.06 5.99 2.92
CA THR A 371 -11.48 7.33 2.69
C THR A 371 -11.74 8.22 3.90
N LEU A 372 -10.70 8.91 4.36
CA LEU A 372 -10.77 9.87 5.45
C LEU A 372 -11.31 11.21 4.92
N VAL A 373 -12.52 11.59 5.36
CA VAL A 373 -13.19 12.84 5.00
C VAL A 373 -13.51 13.59 6.28
N ASP A 374 -13.04 14.82 6.42
CA ASP A 374 -13.26 15.68 7.60
C ASP A 374 -12.95 14.96 8.93
N GLY A 375 -11.90 14.16 8.95
CA GLY A 375 -11.42 13.42 10.13
C GLY A 375 -12.23 12.16 10.47
N LYS A 376 -13.13 11.71 9.59
CA LYS A 376 -13.91 10.48 9.75
C LYS A 376 -13.70 9.54 8.59
N TRP A 377 -13.60 8.25 8.88
CA TRP A 377 -13.54 7.21 7.86
C TRP A 377 -14.91 6.99 7.21
N SER A 378 -14.94 6.87 5.90
CA SER A 378 -16.13 6.43 5.16
C SER A 378 -16.42 4.95 5.43
N GLU A 379 -17.64 4.50 5.14
CA GLU A 379 -17.96 3.07 5.11
C GLU A 379 -16.95 2.30 4.24
N ALA A 380 -16.60 1.08 4.68
CA ALA A 380 -15.70 0.20 3.96
C ALA A 380 -16.30 -0.23 2.61
N GLU A 381 -15.57 -0.01 1.54
CA GLU A 381 -15.97 -0.38 0.17
C GLU A 381 -15.14 -1.56 -0.31
N ASN A 382 -15.80 -2.67 -0.69
CA ASN A 382 -15.12 -3.81 -1.32
C ASN A 382 -14.50 -3.38 -2.66
N VAL A 383 -13.22 -3.67 -2.88
CA VAL A 383 -12.52 -3.24 -4.11
C VAL A 383 -13.00 -3.97 -5.36
N GLY A 384 -13.63 -5.14 -5.20
CA GLY A 384 -14.34 -5.87 -6.25
C GLY A 384 -13.57 -7.02 -6.89
N TYR A 385 -14.30 -7.87 -7.61
CA TYR A 385 -13.75 -8.95 -8.42
C TYR A 385 -13.11 -8.40 -9.71
N PRO A 386 -11.97 -8.93 -10.22
CA PRO A 386 -11.24 -10.10 -9.78
C PRO A 386 -10.09 -9.83 -8.80
N ILE A 387 -9.99 -8.64 -8.21
CA ILE A 387 -9.01 -8.38 -7.14
C ILE A 387 -9.35 -9.30 -5.97
N ASN A 388 -10.57 -9.15 -5.45
CA ASN A 388 -11.11 -10.09 -4.48
C ASN A 388 -11.62 -11.36 -5.17
N SER A 389 -11.44 -12.49 -4.51
CA SER A 389 -11.79 -13.82 -4.98
C SER A 389 -12.57 -14.59 -3.90
N ALA A 390 -12.97 -15.83 -4.19
CA ALA A 390 -13.60 -16.71 -3.21
C ALA A 390 -12.61 -17.30 -2.17
N ASP A 391 -11.32 -17.05 -2.32
CA ASP A 391 -10.26 -17.47 -1.39
C ASP A 391 -9.84 -16.31 -0.46
N ARG A 392 -8.62 -16.32 0.01
CA ARG A 392 -8.02 -15.28 0.82
C ARG A 392 -7.26 -14.30 -0.07
N ASP A 393 -7.64 -13.03 -0.01
CA ASP A 393 -6.94 -11.93 -0.64
C ASP A 393 -6.47 -10.95 0.45
N ALA A 394 -5.15 -10.80 0.58
CA ALA A 394 -4.55 -10.04 1.67
C ALA A 394 -3.28 -9.29 1.22
N PHE A 395 -2.79 -8.39 2.08
CA PHE A 395 -1.55 -7.63 1.88
C PHE A 395 -1.53 -6.81 0.57
N PHE A 396 -2.64 -6.12 0.33
CA PHE A 396 -2.80 -5.30 -0.86
C PHE A 396 -2.20 -3.91 -0.68
N VAL A 397 -1.30 -3.54 -1.58
CA VAL A 397 -0.74 -2.19 -1.67
C VAL A 397 -0.97 -1.61 -3.05
N VAL A 398 -1.20 -0.30 -3.10
CA VAL A 398 -1.43 0.42 -4.36
C VAL A 398 -0.30 1.44 -4.55
N SER A 399 0.25 1.51 -5.75
CA SER A 399 1.24 2.52 -6.09
C SER A 399 0.67 3.93 -5.93
N ALA A 400 1.52 4.91 -5.63
CA ALA A 400 1.09 6.29 -5.51
C ALA A 400 0.40 6.82 -6.78
N SER A 401 0.67 6.21 -7.94
CA SER A 401 0.01 6.55 -9.20
C SER A 401 -1.44 6.05 -9.30
N GLY A 402 -1.84 5.09 -8.48
CA GLY A 402 -3.11 4.39 -8.59
C GLY A 402 -3.23 3.49 -9.84
N LYS A 403 -2.12 3.25 -10.55
CA LYS A 403 -2.11 2.44 -11.77
C LYS A 403 -1.81 0.98 -11.52
N HIS A 404 -1.05 0.68 -10.48
CA HIS A 404 -0.66 -0.67 -10.12
C HIS A 404 -1.05 -0.97 -8.68
N GLY A 405 -1.60 -2.16 -8.47
CA GLY A 405 -1.71 -2.78 -7.16
C GLY A 405 -0.77 -3.97 -7.09
N TYR A 406 -0.38 -4.35 -5.87
CA TYR A 406 0.37 -5.57 -5.61
C TYR A 406 -0.27 -6.29 -4.44
N TYR A 407 -0.34 -7.61 -4.53
CA TYR A 407 -0.87 -8.44 -3.46
C TYR A 407 -0.34 -9.86 -3.57
N SER A 408 -0.60 -10.66 -2.57
CA SER A 408 -0.20 -12.06 -2.52
C SER A 408 -1.42 -12.96 -2.64
N SER A 409 -1.36 -13.93 -3.53
CA SER A 409 -2.48 -14.82 -3.79
C SER A 409 -2.02 -16.20 -4.26
N ALA A 410 -2.86 -17.22 -4.03
CA ALA A 410 -2.66 -18.59 -4.46
C ALA A 410 -3.54 -18.89 -5.70
N ARG A 411 -3.26 -18.25 -6.82
CA ARG A 411 -3.99 -18.44 -8.08
C ARG A 411 -3.53 -19.69 -8.83
N MET A 412 -4.31 -20.11 -9.84
CA MET A 412 -4.00 -21.32 -10.63
C MET A 412 -2.69 -21.25 -11.41
N ASP A 413 -2.19 -20.04 -11.70
CA ASP A 413 -0.92 -19.79 -12.38
C ASP A 413 0.24 -19.51 -11.40
N ALA A 414 0.04 -19.78 -10.11
CA ALA A 414 1.08 -19.65 -9.11
C ALA A 414 2.24 -20.60 -9.40
N ILE A 415 3.48 -20.11 -9.21
CA ILE A 415 4.73 -20.87 -9.32
C ILE A 415 4.96 -21.65 -8.02
N GLY A 416 4.65 -21.01 -6.89
CA GLY A 416 4.75 -21.55 -5.56
C GLY A 416 3.38 -21.79 -4.91
N GLU A 417 3.33 -21.71 -3.59
CA GLU A 417 2.09 -21.82 -2.82
C GLU A 417 1.33 -20.48 -2.78
N THR A 418 2.05 -19.41 -2.55
CA THR A 418 1.55 -18.02 -2.59
C THR A 418 2.57 -17.20 -3.34
N ASP A 419 2.14 -16.51 -4.37
CA ASP A 419 2.96 -15.67 -5.23
C ASP A 419 2.56 -14.20 -5.14
N ILE A 420 3.49 -13.32 -5.49
CA ILE A 420 3.22 -11.89 -5.65
C ILE A 420 2.69 -11.65 -7.07
N TYR A 421 1.57 -10.94 -7.14
CA TYR A 421 0.92 -10.52 -8.38
C TYR A 421 0.92 -9.00 -8.49
N ILE A 422 1.04 -8.52 -9.73
CA ILE A 422 0.77 -7.13 -10.09
C ILE A 422 -0.63 -7.02 -10.68
N ILE A 423 -1.36 -6.01 -10.24
CA ILE A 423 -2.68 -5.66 -10.71
C ILE A 423 -2.55 -4.38 -11.54
N ASN A 424 -2.65 -4.49 -12.84
CA ASN A 424 -2.70 -3.35 -13.75
C ASN A 424 -4.10 -2.76 -13.73
N ILE A 425 -4.26 -1.61 -13.10
CA ILE A 425 -5.55 -0.91 -12.94
C ILE A 425 -5.83 -0.12 -14.21
N LEU A 426 -6.82 -0.58 -14.97
CA LEU A 426 -7.21 0.06 -16.22
C LEU A 426 -8.14 1.24 -15.91
N GLY A 427 -7.83 2.40 -16.48
CA GLY A 427 -8.71 3.57 -16.40
C GLY A 427 -10.08 3.31 -17.08
N PRO A 428 -10.98 4.31 -17.05
CA PRO A 428 -12.28 4.20 -17.71
C PRO A 428 -12.11 3.83 -19.18
N GLU A 429 -13.05 3.06 -19.70
CA GLU A 429 -13.07 2.73 -21.13
C GLU A 429 -13.11 4.01 -21.95
N LYS A 430 -12.18 4.14 -22.89
CA LYS A 430 -12.23 5.24 -23.82
C LYS A 430 -13.40 5.00 -24.76
N GLU A 431 -14.30 5.97 -24.87
CA GLU A 431 -15.33 5.91 -25.90
C GLU A 431 -14.63 5.77 -27.28
N PRO A 432 -15.10 4.85 -28.13
CA PRO A 432 -14.52 4.72 -29.46
C PRO A 432 -14.64 6.08 -30.14
N VAL A 433 -13.51 6.63 -30.59
CA VAL A 433 -13.49 7.83 -31.42
C VAL A 433 -14.01 7.39 -32.79
N LEU A 434 -15.31 7.47 -32.99
CA LEU A 434 -15.93 7.27 -34.28
C LEU A 434 -15.45 8.40 -35.21
N ASN A 435 -14.91 8.05 -36.35
CA ASN A 435 -14.62 9.06 -37.37
C ASN A 435 -15.94 9.64 -37.92
N VAL A 436 -15.87 10.75 -38.63
CA VAL A 436 -17.07 11.49 -39.12
C VAL A 436 -17.96 10.62 -40.03
N GLU A 437 -17.37 9.66 -40.74
CA GLU A 437 -18.11 8.71 -41.59
C GLU A 437 -18.91 7.69 -40.78
N ASP A 438 -18.33 7.17 -39.69
CA ASP A 438 -19.00 6.25 -38.80
C ASP A 438 -20.15 6.92 -38.02
N GLN A 439 -20.00 8.21 -37.68
CA GLN A 439 -21.07 9.01 -37.06
C GLN A 439 -22.24 9.24 -38.02
N LEU A 440 -21.98 9.43 -39.31
CA LEU A 440 -22.99 9.60 -40.33
C LEU A 440 -23.76 8.29 -40.63
N LEU A 441 -23.08 7.15 -40.62
CA LEU A 441 -23.70 5.83 -40.79
C LEU A 441 -24.57 5.46 -39.59
N LEU A 442 -24.10 5.71 -38.33
CA LEU A 442 -24.85 5.50 -37.13
C LEU A 442 -26.08 6.41 -37.05
N SER A 443 -25.96 7.69 -37.44
CA SER A 443 -27.09 8.62 -37.42
C SER A 443 -28.23 8.25 -38.40
N ARG A 444 -27.94 7.49 -39.44
CA ARG A 444 -28.95 6.97 -40.36
C ARG A 444 -29.70 5.74 -39.89
N ASN A 445 -29.07 4.91 -39.03
CA ASN A 445 -29.64 3.64 -38.56
C ASN A 445 -30.28 3.73 -37.14
N ILE A 446 -30.01 4.80 -36.38
CA ILE A 446 -30.36 4.88 -34.93
C ILE A 446 -31.75 5.47 -34.65
N LYS A 447 -32.50 5.96 -35.66
CA LYS A 447 -33.83 6.54 -35.39
C LYS A 447 -34.90 5.56 -34.90
N THR A 448 -34.64 4.24 -34.90
CA THR A 448 -35.62 3.22 -34.53
C THR A 448 -35.29 2.39 -33.28
N GLU A 449 -34.06 2.42 -32.78
CA GLU A 449 -33.64 1.58 -31.64
C GLU A 449 -33.34 2.35 -30.34
N ILE A 450 -33.28 3.68 -30.38
CA ILE A 450 -32.88 4.49 -29.19
C ILE A 450 -33.91 4.47 -28.06
N GLN A 451 -35.19 4.14 -28.32
CA GLN A 451 -36.22 4.14 -27.29
C GLN A 451 -36.13 2.94 -26.33
N SER A 452 -35.51 1.82 -26.72
CA SER A 452 -35.40 0.62 -25.86
C SER A 452 -34.03 0.47 -25.15
N PHE A 453 -33.01 1.19 -25.59
CA PHE A 453 -31.65 1.14 -25.01
C PHE A 453 -31.33 2.28 -24.00
N GLY A 454 -32.18 3.29 -23.91
CA GLY A 454 -31.93 4.50 -23.12
C GLY A 454 -31.84 4.25 -21.60
N GLU A 455 -32.69 3.38 -21.05
CA GLU A 455 -32.72 3.15 -19.60
C GLU A 455 -31.62 2.19 -19.15
N ALA A 456 -31.36 1.11 -19.86
CA ALA A 456 -30.29 0.17 -19.52
C ALA A 456 -28.88 0.79 -19.67
N ARG A 457 -28.72 1.74 -20.62
CA ARG A 457 -27.46 2.45 -20.85
C ARG A 457 -27.20 3.53 -19.79
N ALA A 458 -28.26 4.15 -19.26
CA ALA A 458 -28.14 5.13 -18.17
C ALA A 458 -27.67 4.46 -16.86
N GLU A 459 -28.21 3.29 -16.50
CA GLU A 459 -27.75 2.52 -15.33
C GLU A 459 -26.33 1.98 -15.52
N THR A 460 -25.98 1.47 -16.70
CA THR A 460 -24.62 0.99 -17.01
C THR A 460 -23.61 2.14 -17.01
N VAL A 461 -23.99 3.34 -17.48
CA VAL A 461 -23.14 4.54 -17.45
C VAL A 461 -22.99 5.05 -16.03
N ILE A 462 -24.05 5.01 -15.20
CA ILE A 462 -23.97 5.41 -13.79
C ILE A 462 -23.11 4.41 -12.98
N ALA A 463 -23.26 3.11 -13.21
CA ALA A 463 -22.40 2.09 -12.61
C ALA A 463 -20.95 2.22 -13.08
N SER A 464 -20.71 2.52 -14.36
CA SER A 464 -19.35 2.79 -14.88
C SER A 464 -18.76 4.11 -14.38
N ILE A 465 -19.59 5.13 -14.09
CA ILE A 465 -19.16 6.40 -13.47
C ILE A 465 -18.74 6.18 -12.02
N ASN A 466 -19.49 5.38 -11.26
CA ASN A 466 -19.14 5.05 -9.86
C ASN A 466 -17.88 4.16 -9.75
N ASN A 467 -17.55 3.35 -10.76
CA ASN A 467 -16.30 2.60 -10.82
C ASN A 467 -15.09 3.43 -11.32
N LYS A 468 -15.31 4.63 -11.86
CA LYS A 468 -14.27 5.45 -12.50
C LYS A 468 -13.22 5.99 -11.54
N ASP A 469 -13.50 6.10 -10.24
CA ASP A 469 -12.66 6.83 -9.29
C ASP A 469 -12.05 6.00 -8.15
N LYS A 470 -12.30 4.67 -8.10
CA LYS A 470 -11.81 3.82 -7.00
C LYS A 470 -10.30 3.89 -6.75
N PHE A 471 -9.50 4.07 -7.80
CA PHE A 471 -8.04 4.07 -7.75
C PHE A 471 -7.43 5.37 -8.27
N ARG A 472 -8.22 6.43 -8.45
CA ARG A 472 -7.69 7.72 -8.87
C ARG A 472 -6.80 8.30 -7.80
N SER A 473 -5.56 8.61 -8.17
CA SER A 473 -4.61 9.24 -7.28
C SER A 473 -4.43 10.72 -7.57
N GLU A 474 -4.43 11.53 -6.51
CA GLU A 474 -4.23 12.98 -6.53
C GLU A 474 -2.99 13.33 -5.70
N VAL A 475 -1.84 12.76 -6.10
CA VAL A 475 -0.56 12.88 -5.41
C VAL A 475 0.51 13.37 -6.37
N THR A 476 1.37 14.25 -5.91
CA THR A 476 2.63 14.60 -6.58
C THR A 476 3.78 13.94 -5.82
N ILE A 477 4.59 13.14 -6.50
CA ILE A 477 5.85 12.65 -5.97
C ILE A 477 6.93 13.66 -6.32
N LEU A 478 7.55 14.25 -5.29
CA LEU A 478 8.75 15.07 -5.44
C LEU A 478 9.96 14.25 -5.04
N LYS A 479 10.91 14.09 -5.96
CA LYS A 479 12.14 13.32 -5.73
C LYS A 479 13.35 14.00 -6.35
N GLY A 480 14.54 13.65 -5.89
CA GLY A 480 15.80 14.20 -6.41
C GLY A 480 16.98 13.86 -5.51
N LYS A 481 18.07 14.62 -5.69
CA LYS A 481 19.28 14.51 -4.89
C LYS A 481 19.64 15.87 -4.29
N ILE A 482 20.20 15.83 -3.07
CA ILE A 482 20.77 16.99 -2.41
C ILE A 482 22.29 16.81 -2.36
N PHE A 483 23.02 17.83 -2.80
CA PHE A 483 24.49 17.78 -2.90
C PHE A 483 25.12 19.14 -2.68
N ASP A 484 26.43 19.15 -2.34
CA ASP A 484 27.23 20.36 -2.27
C ASP A 484 27.40 20.99 -3.67
N ALA A 485 27.14 22.27 -3.80
CA ALA A 485 27.20 22.98 -5.08
C ALA A 485 28.61 23.04 -5.71
N ASN A 486 29.68 22.84 -4.92
CA ASN A 486 31.06 22.96 -5.40
C ASN A 486 31.67 21.61 -5.82
N ASP A 487 31.53 20.57 -4.97
CA ASP A 487 32.21 19.28 -5.18
C ASP A 487 31.23 18.14 -5.54
N LEU A 488 29.93 18.44 -5.60
CA LEU A 488 28.84 17.51 -5.91
C LEU A 488 28.70 16.33 -4.91
N ALA A 489 29.33 16.45 -3.74
CA ALA A 489 29.21 15.44 -2.70
C ALA A 489 27.75 15.34 -2.21
N PRO A 490 27.20 14.12 -2.03
CA PRO A 490 25.85 13.96 -1.50
C PRO A 490 25.74 14.47 -0.07
N LEU A 491 24.63 15.11 0.25
CA LEU A 491 24.37 15.73 1.54
C LEU A 491 23.19 15.08 2.27
N ASN A 492 23.38 14.72 3.54
CA ASN A 492 22.34 14.25 4.45
C ASN A 492 21.58 15.46 5.04
N ALA A 493 21.00 16.27 4.18
CA ALA A 493 20.30 17.48 4.57
C ALA A 493 18.90 17.16 5.12
N THR A 494 18.41 18.02 6.01
CA THR A 494 17.05 17.96 6.55
C THR A 494 16.09 18.66 5.60
N ILE A 495 15.01 17.97 5.21
CA ILE A 495 13.91 18.47 4.38
C ILE A 495 12.71 18.73 5.30
N VAL A 496 12.17 19.93 5.28
CA VAL A 496 10.98 20.34 6.02
C VAL A 496 9.90 20.73 5.03
N ILE A 497 8.78 20.04 5.08
CA ILE A 497 7.58 20.32 4.27
C ILE A 497 6.58 21.08 5.14
N THR A 498 6.13 22.22 4.68
CA THR A 498 5.18 23.08 5.38
C THR A 498 3.92 23.30 4.55
N ASP A 499 2.74 23.21 5.14
CA ASP A 499 1.50 23.73 4.58
C ASP A 499 1.49 25.25 4.79
N ASN A 500 1.72 26.02 3.73
CA ASN A 500 1.84 27.46 3.80
C ASN A 500 0.51 28.16 4.16
N GLU A 501 -0.63 27.54 3.88
CA GLU A 501 -1.93 28.14 4.22
C GLU A 501 -2.22 28.03 5.72
N LYS A 502 -1.86 26.88 6.32
CA LYS A 502 -2.05 26.61 7.75
C LYS A 502 -0.84 27.02 8.58
N ASN A 503 0.28 27.30 7.94
CA ASN A 503 1.57 27.58 8.57
C ASN A 503 2.01 26.45 9.54
N THR A 504 1.81 25.21 9.15
CA THR A 504 2.12 24.03 9.96
C THR A 504 3.08 23.10 9.22
N THR A 505 4.03 22.53 9.95
CA THR A 505 4.91 21.48 9.42
C THR A 505 4.11 20.23 9.15
N VAL A 506 4.14 19.79 7.90
CA VAL A 506 3.51 18.54 7.44
C VAL A 506 4.44 17.36 7.74
N SER A 507 5.69 17.43 7.27
CA SER A 507 6.67 16.37 7.45
C SER A 507 8.09 16.92 7.59
N THR A 508 8.97 16.19 8.29
CA THR A 508 10.40 16.47 8.40
C THR A 508 11.17 15.19 8.29
N PHE A 509 12.11 15.11 7.36
CA PHE A 509 12.93 13.92 7.12
C PHE A 509 14.31 14.32 6.60
N LYS A 510 15.22 13.34 6.45
CA LYS A 510 16.57 13.58 5.92
C LYS A 510 16.76 12.90 4.58
N ALA A 511 17.54 13.51 3.72
CA ALA A 511 18.02 12.85 2.51
C ALA A 511 18.93 11.67 2.88
N ASN A 512 19.01 10.68 2.01
CA ASN A 512 19.88 9.51 2.23
C ASN A 512 21.35 9.96 2.37
N SER A 513 22.01 9.52 3.43
CA SER A 513 23.35 9.98 3.81
C SER A 513 24.45 9.64 2.81
N LYS A 514 24.27 8.59 2.00
CA LYS A 514 25.27 8.11 1.03
C LYS A 514 25.01 8.64 -0.39
N THR A 515 23.74 8.79 -0.76
CA THR A 515 23.36 9.14 -2.14
C THR A 515 22.80 10.53 -2.27
N GLY A 516 22.45 11.19 -1.16
CA GLY A 516 21.72 12.47 -1.13
C GLY A 516 20.28 12.37 -1.65
N GLN A 517 19.80 11.18 -2.00
CA GLN A 517 18.47 10.99 -2.55
C GLN A 517 17.38 11.30 -1.52
N PHE A 518 16.30 11.87 -2.01
CA PHE A 518 15.07 12.08 -1.25
C PHE A 518 13.85 11.81 -2.12
N LEU A 519 12.75 11.44 -1.46
CA LEU A 519 11.45 11.29 -2.06
C LEU A 519 10.39 11.71 -1.04
N VAL A 520 9.38 12.43 -1.48
CA VAL A 520 8.23 12.79 -0.65
C VAL A 520 6.95 12.79 -1.48
N SER A 521 5.87 12.31 -0.87
CA SER A 521 4.52 12.37 -1.41
C SER A 521 3.85 13.66 -0.97
N LEU A 522 3.25 14.40 -1.91
CA LEU A 522 2.56 15.65 -1.68
C LEU A 522 1.10 15.53 -2.16
N PRO A 523 0.14 15.28 -1.26
CA PRO A 523 -1.28 15.29 -1.59
C PRO A 523 -1.75 16.61 -2.21
N SER A 524 -2.66 16.54 -3.18
CA SER A 524 -3.21 17.72 -3.86
C SER A 524 -4.05 18.62 -2.96
N GLY A 525 -4.32 19.84 -3.40
CA GLY A 525 -5.18 20.81 -2.72
C GLY A 525 -4.46 21.68 -1.69
N LYS A 526 -3.12 21.78 -1.75
CA LYS A 526 -2.32 22.58 -0.80
C LYS A 526 -1.21 23.36 -1.49
N ASN A 527 -0.79 24.43 -0.84
CA ASN A 527 0.42 25.17 -1.17
C ASN A 527 1.53 24.74 -0.22
N TYR A 528 2.55 24.06 -0.73
CA TYR A 528 3.66 23.56 0.06
C TYR A 528 4.88 24.48 0.00
N GLY A 529 5.43 24.80 1.18
CA GLY A 529 6.77 25.33 1.34
C GLY A 529 7.73 24.17 1.60
N ILE A 530 8.82 24.11 0.86
CA ILE A 530 9.87 23.10 1.03
C ILE A 530 11.14 23.82 1.41
N ALA A 531 11.69 23.47 2.57
CA ALA A 531 12.97 23.96 3.01
C ALA A 531 13.96 22.80 3.15
N VAL A 532 15.16 23.02 2.64
CA VAL A 532 16.28 22.08 2.80
C VAL A 532 17.36 22.77 3.58
N THR A 533 17.72 22.21 4.72
CA THR A 533 18.67 22.78 5.67
C THR A 533 19.78 21.80 6.01
N MET A 534 21.00 22.35 6.17
CA MET A 534 22.16 21.63 6.68
C MET A 534 23.10 22.61 7.37
N ASP A 535 23.78 22.19 8.42
CA ASP A 535 24.75 23.00 9.13
C ASP A 535 25.87 23.50 8.17
N ASP A 536 26.30 24.74 8.33
CA ASP A 536 27.29 25.40 7.47
C ASP A 536 26.87 25.66 6.02
N TYR A 537 25.60 25.40 5.65
CA TYR A 537 25.05 25.66 4.33
C TYR A 537 23.94 26.71 4.39
N LEU A 538 23.77 27.43 3.29
CA LEU A 538 22.59 28.23 3.04
C LEU A 538 21.39 27.30 2.84
N PHE A 539 20.26 27.59 3.48
CA PHE A 539 19.06 26.77 3.24
C PHE A 539 18.51 27.00 1.83
N HIS A 540 17.99 25.95 1.23
CA HIS A 540 17.22 26.06 -0.01
C HIS A 540 15.74 26.23 0.31
N SER A 541 15.06 27.10 -0.43
CA SER A 541 13.63 27.33 -0.31
C SER A 541 12.93 27.07 -1.64
N GLU A 542 11.84 26.32 -1.61
CA GLU A 542 11.01 26.05 -2.79
C GLU A 542 9.53 26.21 -2.45
N ASN A 543 8.72 26.56 -3.44
CA ASN A 543 7.26 26.61 -3.32
C ASN A 543 6.61 25.72 -4.39
N ILE A 544 5.74 24.82 -3.95
CA ILE A 544 4.96 23.96 -4.83
C ILE A 544 3.48 24.13 -4.51
N ASN A 545 2.75 24.79 -5.41
CA ASN A 545 1.31 24.95 -5.30
C ASN A 545 0.62 23.83 -6.09
N LEU A 546 -0.12 22.97 -5.40
CA LEU A 546 -0.88 21.86 -5.96
C LEU A 546 -2.38 22.17 -5.84
N PRO A 547 -3.05 22.61 -6.91
CA PRO A 547 -4.50 22.81 -6.90
C PRO A 547 -5.26 21.53 -6.50
N LYS A 548 -6.49 21.68 -6.03
CA LYS A 548 -7.39 20.53 -5.78
C LYS A 548 -7.52 19.71 -7.06
N SER A 549 -7.61 18.40 -6.90
CA SER A 549 -7.76 17.44 -8.02
C SER A 549 -6.59 17.44 -9.02
N THR A 550 -5.38 17.88 -8.62
CA THR A 550 -4.17 17.65 -9.42
C THR A 550 -3.96 16.13 -9.53
N ALA A 551 -3.98 15.62 -10.78
CA ALA A 551 -3.73 14.21 -11.04
C ALA A 551 -2.31 13.81 -10.65
N TYR A 552 -2.07 12.51 -10.47
CA TYR A 552 -0.73 11.99 -10.21
C TYR A 552 0.31 12.54 -11.18
N GLN A 553 1.41 12.98 -10.62
CA GLN A 553 2.59 13.43 -11.36
C GLN A 553 3.86 13.20 -10.55
N GLU A 554 4.99 13.15 -11.24
CA GLU A 554 6.32 13.11 -10.63
C GLU A 554 7.09 14.37 -10.99
N ILE A 555 7.72 14.99 -10.00
CA ILE A 555 8.63 16.11 -10.15
C ILE A 555 10.01 15.65 -9.71
N SER A 556 10.95 15.57 -10.66
CA SER A 556 12.36 15.31 -10.35
C SER A 556 13.10 16.63 -10.21
N LYS A 557 13.72 16.88 -9.06
CA LYS A 557 14.42 18.12 -8.78
C LYS A 557 15.64 17.89 -7.91
N ASP A 558 16.80 18.07 -8.49
CA ASP A 558 18.06 18.07 -7.75
C ASP A 558 18.30 19.42 -7.08
N ILE A 559 18.85 19.42 -5.87
CA ILE A 559 19.06 20.60 -5.03
C ILE A 559 20.55 20.70 -4.67
N ALA A 560 21.20 21.73 -5.19
CA ALA A 560 22.56 22.06 -4.83
C ALA A 560 22.55 23.05 -3.65
N LEU A 561 23.15 22.71 -2.52
CA LEU A 561 23.31 23.60 -1.39
C LEU A 561 24.66 24.33 -1.48
N GLU A 562 24.64 25.65 -1.29
CA GLU A 562 25.82 26.49 -1.22
C GLU A 562 26.26 26.68 0.23
N LYS A 563 27.58 26.65 0.46
CA LYS A 563 28.14 26.95 1.80
C LYS A 563 27.83 28.37 2.22
N LEU A 564 27.73 28.57 3.52
CA LEU A 564 27.58 29.90 4.14
C LEU A 564 28.84 30.74 3.89
N GLU A 565 28.82 31.59 2.86
CA GLU A 565 29.94 32.47 2.48
C GLU A 565 29.47 33.90 2.26
N ILE A 566 30.37 34.86 2.53
CA ILE A 566 30.10 36.31 2.31
C ILE A 566 29.82 36.53 0.82
N GLY A 567 28.78 37.32 0.54
CA GLY A 567 28.34 37.66 -0.81
C GLY A 567 27.32 36.71 -1.42
N LYS A 568 27.14 35.52 -0.87
CA LYS A 568 26.10 34.55 -1.31
C LYS A 568 24.69 35.05 -1.04
N LYS A 569 23.75 34.66 -1.89
CA LYS A 569 22.34 35.08 -1.85
C LYS A 569 21.40 33.89 -1.86
N ILE A 570 20.25 34.05 -1.20
CA ILE A 570 19.12 33.13 -1.31
C ILE A 570 17.87 33.88 -1.75
N VAL A 571 17.13 33.28 -2.65
CA VAL A 571 15.75 33.69 -2.97
C VAL A 571 14.80 33.04 -1.97
N LEU A 572 14.07 33.85 -1.22
CA LEU A 572 13.03 33.43 -0.27
C LEU A 572 11.73 33.17 -1.05
N ARG A 573 11.51 31.93 -1.48
CA ARG A 573 10.41 31.57 -2.39
C ARG A 573 9.03 31.51 -1.72
N ASN A 574 8.99 31.44 -0.41
CA ASN A 574 7.76 31.38 0.37
C ASN A 574 7.44 32.72 1.05
N ILE A 575 7.84 33.87 0.47
CA ILE A 575 7.42 35.20 0.89
C ILE A 575 6.30 35.69 -0.03
N PHE A 576 5.12 35.92 0.52
CA PHE A 576 3.92 36.25 -0.23
C PHE A 576 3.37 37.63 0.17
N TYR A 577 2.95 38.39 -0.82
CA TYR A 577 2.26 39.66 -0.69
C TYR A 577 0.96 39.65 -1.48
N ASP A 578 -0.01 40.47 -1.07
CA ASP A 578 -1.16 40.74 -1.92
C ASP A 578 -0.77 41.62 -3.12
N PHE A 579 -1.60 41.61 -4.15
CA PHE A 579 -1.37 42.41 -5.34
C PHE A 579 -1.24 43.89 -4.97
N ASN A 580 -0.19 44.54 -5.43
CA ASN A 580 0.17 45.95 -5.13
C ASN A 580 0.32 46.27 -3.66
N LYS A 581 0.50 45.30 -2.77
CA LYS A 581 0.75 45.51 -1.34
C LYS A 581 2.16 45.10 -0.93
N SER A 582 2.61 45.65 0.18
CA SER A 582 3.85 45.26 0.86
C SER A 582 3.59 44.49 2.18
N SER A 583 2.33 44.40 2.63
CA SER A 583 2.00 43.64 3.83
C SER A 583 2.22 42.13 3.59
N LEU A 584 2.95 41.49 4.50
CA LEU A 584 3.22 40.07 4.48
C LEU A 584 1.94 39.26 4.70
N ARG A 585 1.75 38.24 3.90
CA ARG A 585 0.66 37.25 4.13
C ARG A 585 1.06 36.26 5.22
N PRO A 586 0.12 35.72 6.01
CA PRO A 586 0.41 34.71 7.03
C PRO A 586 1.23 33.52 6.50
N ALA A 587 1.00 33.13 5.25
CA ALA A 587 1.75 32.06 4.57
C ALA A 587 3.27 32.30 4.45
N SER A 588 3.75 33.51 4.74
CA SER A 588 5.19 33.87 4.74
C SER A 588 5.90 33.56 6.06
N ILE A 589 5.17 33.30 7.13
CA ILE A 589 5.71 33.22 8.50
C ILE A 589 6.75 32.09 8.61
N SER A 590 6.48 30.92 8.10
CA SER A 590 7.41 29.78 8.15
C SER A 590 8.77 30.07 7.51
N GLU A 591 8.79 30.85 6.41
CA GLU A 591 10.02 31.23 5.73
C GLU A 591 10.81 32.24 6.56
N LEU A 592 10.13 33.21 7.16
CA LEU A 592 10.73 34.22 8.01
C LEU A 592 11.28 33.64 9.31
N ASP A 593 10.60 32.64 9.86
CA ASP A 593 11.06 31.92 11.05
C ASP A 593 12.35 31.12 10.76
N ARG A 594 12.49 30.54 9.56
CA ARG A 594 13.75 29.90 9.14
C ARG A 594 14.89 30.88 8.99
N LEU A 595 14.62 32.02 8.39
CA LEU A 595 15.63 33.08 8.29
C LEU A 595 16.03 33.60 9.69
N THR A 596 15.06 33.72 10.61
CA THR A 596 15.33 34.05 12.01
C THR A 596 16.25 33.02 12.65
N LEU A 597 15.94 31.75 12.54
CA LEU A 597 16.75 30.66 13.09
C LEU A 597 18.19 30.68 12.53
N LEU A 598 18.36 30.91 11.23
CA LEU A 598 19.68 31.06 10.62
C LEU A 598 20.46 32.21 11.27
N LEU A 599 19.81 33.35 11.51
CA LEU A 599 20.44 34.52 12.16
C LEU A 599 20.76 34.26 13.65
N GLU A 600 19.92 33.52 14.36
CA GLU A 600 20.15 33.13 15.76
C GLU A 600 21.33 32.15 15.88
N GLN A 601 21.42 31.16 14.98
CA GLN A 601 22.54 30.23 14.91
C GLN A 601 23.88 30.90 14.50
N ASN A 602 23.80 32.05 13.85
CA ASN A 602 24.97 32.83 13.40
C ASN A 602 24.93 34.25 13.97
N PRO A 603 25.25 34.48 15.27
CA PRO A 603 25.04 35.76 15.96
C PRO A 603 25.80 36.94 15.37
N THR A 604 26.93 36.73 14.71
CA THR A 604 27.78 37.76 14.08
C THR A 604 27.40 38.07 12.64
N MET A 605 26.54 37.22 12.03
CA MET A 605 26.13 37.36 10.62
C MET A 605 25.32 38.64 10.41
N ARG A 606 25.70 39.41 9.37
CA ARG A 606 24.94 40.54 8.85
C ARG A 606 24.41 40.21 7.46
N ILE A 607 23.19 40.66 7.18
CA ILE A 607 22.52 40.38 5.91
C ILE A 607 21.93 41.65 5.28
N GLU A 608 21.76 41.64 3.96
CA GLU A 608 20.92 42.58 3.22
C GLU A 608 19.64 41.85 2.80
N ILE A 609 18.47 42.37 3.15
CA ILE A 609 17.17 41.96 2.60
C ILE A 609 16.88 42.81 1.36
N SER A 610 16.70 42.19 0.22
CA SER A 610 16.37 42.88 -1.02
C SER A 610 15.08 42.34 -1.66
N SER A 611 14.25 43.26 -2.17
CA SER A 611 13.05 42.89 -2.90
C SER A 611 13.03 43.44 -4.31
N HIS A 612 12.35 42.70 -5.20
CA HIS A 612 12.31 42.99 -6.63
C HIS A 612 10.87 42.90 -7.14
N THR A 613 10.61 43.53 -8.28
CA THR A 613 9.33 43.47 -9.01
C THR A 613 9.56 42.94 -10.42
N ASP A 614 8.48 42.67 -11.13
CA ASP A 614 8.48 42.56 -12.59
C ASP A 614 8.51 43.97 -13.22
N ASN A 615 8.51 44.00 -14.57
CA ASN A 615 8.59 45.26 -15.32
C ASN A 615 7.20 45.90 -15.57
N ILE A 616 6.14 45.48 -14.93
CA ILE A 616 4.81 46.07 -15.09
C ILE A 616 4.70 47.31 -14.17
N GLY A 617 4.40 48.48 -14.74
CA GLY A 617 4.29 49.76 -14.04
C GLY A 617 5.52 50.67 -14.19
N SER A 618 5.49 51.85 -13.55
CA SER A 618 6.60 52.80 -13.65
C SER A 618 7.78 52.41 -12.77
N ALA A 619 9.00 52.81 -13.15
CA ALA A 619 10.22 52.54 -12.38
C ALA A 619 10.13 53.10 -10.96
N VAL A 620 9.62 54.33 -10.81
CA VAL A 620 9.47 54.98 -9.48
C VAL A 620 8.49 54.21 -8.59
N TYR A 621 7.38 53.72 -9.15
CA TYR A 621 6.42 52.93 -8.43
C TYR A 621 7.01 51.59 -7.98
N ASN A 622 7.68 50.90 -8.87
CA ASN A 622 8.28 49.58 -8.61
C ASN A 622 9.45 49.68 -7.59
N ALA A 623 10.27 50.73 -7.68
CA ALA A 623 11.31 50.98 -6.69
C ALA A 623 10.71 51.21 -5.29
N LYS A 624 9.63 52.00 -5.15
CA LYS A 624 8.93 52.19 -3.89
C LYS A 624 8.26 50.95 -3.37
N LEU A 625 7.58 50.18 -4.23
CA LEU A 625 6.91 48.94 -3.84
C LEU A 625 7.91 47.89 -3.33
N SER A 626 9.01 47.70 -4.06
CA SER A 626 10.06 46.76 -3.64
C SER A 626 10.72 47.14 -2.35
N LEU A 627 11.03 48.46 -2.17
CA LEU A 627 11.56 48.94 -0.90
C LEU A 627 10.60 48.67 0.26
N ASN A 628 9.32 48.99 0.13
CA ASN A 628 8.32 48.74 1.16
C ASN A 628 8.19 47.27 1.51
N ARG A 629 8.33 46.36 0.52
CA ARG A 629 8.33 44.91 0.74
C ARG A 629 9.54 44.46 1.54
N ALA A 630 10.74 44.95 1.21
CA ALA A 630 11.95 44.67 1.99
C ALA A 630 11.79 45.15 3.45
N VAL A 631 11.26 46.38 3.64
CA VAL A 631 10.96 46.95 4.97
C VAL A 631 10.02 46.02 5.76
N SER A 632 8.94 45.53 5.17
CA SER A 632 8.00 44.66 5.88
C SER A 632 8.64 43.36 6.38
N VAL A 633 9.60 42.79 5.64
CA VAL A 633 10.38 41.63 6.08
C VAL A 633 11.29 42.02 7.26
N VAL A 634 11.97 43.14 7.15
CA VAL A 634 12.86 43.63 8.22
C VAL A 634 12.09 43.96 9.49
N ASP A 635 10.95 44.66 9.40
CA ASP A 635 10.08 44.95 10.55
C ASP A 635 9.64 43.64 11.26
N TYR A 636 9.33 42.59 10.50
CA TYR A 636 9.02 41.28 11.10
C TYR A 636 10.20 40.71 11.90
N LEU A 637 11.42 40.75 11.33
CA LEU A 637 12.62 40.23 11.98
C LEU A 637 13.01 41.05 13.23
N LEU A 638 12.83 42.38 13.18
CA LEU A 638 13.13 43.26 14.30
C LEU A 638 12.05 43.20 15.40
N ASP A 639 10.80 43.48 15.03
CA ASP A 639 9.70 43.70 15.98
C ASP A 639 9.12 42.41 16.55
N LYS A 640 9.06 41.34 15.75
CA LYS A 640 8.45 40.05 16.15
C LYS A 640 9.48 39.06 16.65
N LYS A 641 10.71 39.10 16.16
CA LYS A 641 11.77 38.12 16.44
C LYS A 641 12.95 38.70 17.23
N GLY A 642 13.03 40.03 17.41
CA GLY A 642 14.03 40.65 18.23
C GLY A 642 15.45 40.61 17.65
N ILE A 643 15.60 40.42 16.34
CA ILE A 643 16.92 40.46 15.70
C ILE A 643 17.48 41.89 15.78
N ASN A 644 18.77 42.06 16.12
CA ASN A 644 19.39 43.37 16.24
C ASN A 644 19.42 44.10 14.88
N LYS A 645 18.98 45.38 14.88
CA LYS A 645 18.90 46.23 13.70
C LYS A 645 20.23 46.36 12.97
N ASP A 646 21.36 46.42 13.70
CA ASP A 646 22.69 46.55 13.11
C ASP A 646 23.13 45.38 12.24
N ARG A 647 22.37 44.30 12.31
CA ARG A 647 22.62 43.07 11.55
C ARG A 647 21.88 43.01 10.20
N ILE A 648 20.94 43.96 9.95
CA ILE A 648 20.07 43.88 8.77
C ILE A 648 20.12 45.19 7.99
N GLU A 649 20.56 45.13 6.74
CA GLU A 649 20.36 46.15 5.73
C GLU A 649 19.18 45.78 4.82
N PHE A 650 18.57 46.76 4.18
CA PHE A 650 17.47 46.51 3.26
C PHE A 650 17.51 47.40 2.02
N LYS A 651 17.09 46.85 0.85
CA LYS A 651 17.04 47.58 -0.42
C LYS A 651 15.85 47.17 -1.27
N GLY A 652 15.31 48.08 -2.04
CA GLY A 652 14.34 47.86 -3.08
C GLY A 652 14.94 48.11 -4.45
N TYR A 653 15.08 47.08 -5.28
CA TYR A 653 15.70 47.21 -6.60
C TYR A 653 14.68 47.38 -7.75
N GLY A 654 13.37 47.46 -7.45
CA GLY A 654 12.35 47.49 -8.50
C GLY A 654 12.54 46.34 -9.47
N PHE A 655 12.51 46.62 -10.78
CA PHE A 655 12.74 45.65 -11.83
C PHE A 655 14.15 45.69 -12.46
N GLU A 656 15.08 46.41 -11.84
CA GLU A 656 16.43 46.63 -12.39
C GLU A 656 17.33 45.39 -12.40
N GLN A 657 16.99 44.37 -11.57
CA GLN A 657 17.77 43.14 -11.45
C GLN A 657 16.90 41.92 -11.71
N PRO A 658 16.46 41.68 -12.97
CA PRO A 658 15.66 40.49 -13.28
C PRO A 658 16.51 39.21 -13.25
N ILE A 659 15.93 38.11 -12.82
CA ILE A 659 16.53 36.75 -12.87
C ILE A 659 15.92 35.87 -13.96
N ALA A 660 14.84 36.36 -14.61
CA ALA A 660 14.18 35.73 -15.73
C ALA A 660 13.67 36.76 -16.73
N PRO A 661 13.42 36.42 -17.99
CA PRO A 661 12.77 37.28 -18.95
C PRO A 661 11.38 37.73 -18.46
N ASN A 662 11.02 39.00 -18.71
CA ASN A 662 9.71 39.55 -18.33
C ASN A 662 8.63 39.41 -19.42
N ASP A 663 8.87 38.60 -20.45
CA ASP A 663 8.01 38.36 -21.61
C ASP A 663 6.88 37.35 -21.35
N SER A 664 7.03 36.53 -20.31
CA SER A 664 6.04 35.55 -19.86
C SER A 664 5.57 35.80 -18.44
N ASP A 665 4.37 35.34 -18.07
CA ASP A 665 3.87 35.41 -16.70
C ASP A 665 4.76 34.63 -15.74
N GLN A 666 5.32 33.50 -16.18
CA GLN A 666 6.24 32.70 -15.41
C GLN A 666 7.55 33.46 -15.11
N GLY A 667 8.14 34.10 -16.10
CA GLY A 667 9.34 34.91 -15.91
C GLY A 667 9.08 36.11 -14.99
N ARG A 668 7.95 36.81 -15.20
CA ARG A 668 7.53 37.89 -14.28
C ARG A 668 7.33 37.42 -12.85
N GLN A 669 6.75 36.21 -12.65
CA GLN A 669 6.59 35.65 -11.31
C GLN A 669 7.93 35.39 -10.64
N LEU A 670 8.94 34.89 -11.36
CA LEU A 670 10.30 34.70 -10.83
C LEU A 670 10.97 36.03 -10.45
N ASN A 671 10.70 37.11 -11.18
CA ASN A 671 11.25 38.44 -10.89
C ASN A 671 10.59 39.11 -9.67
N ARG A 672 9.33 38.81 -9.35
CA ARG A 672 8.66 39.25 -8.11
C ARG A 672 9.14 38.41 -6.92
N ARG A 673 10.27 38.78 -6.35
CA ARG A 673 10.94 37.98 -5.31
C ARG A 673 11.52 38.83 -4.21
N THR A 674 11.80 38.20 -3.09
CA THR A 674 12.62 38.72 -1.99
C THR A 674 13.85 37.84 -1.81
N GLU A 675 15.01 38.45 -1.64
CA GLU A 675 16.28 37.76 -1.43
C GLU A 675 16.92 38.25 -0.11
N PHE A 676 17.78 37.40 0.49
CA PHE A 676 18.77 37.90 1.40
C PHE A 676 20.19 37.59 0.91
N LYS A 677 21.13 38.48 1.26
CA LYS A 677 22.55 38.38 0.92
C LYS A 677 23.38 38.46 2.18
N ILE A 678 24.38 37.61 2.34
CA ILE A 678 25.33 37.69 3.47
C ILE A 678 26.32 38.79 3.21
N LEU A 679 26.39 39.75 4.16
CA LEU A 679 27.31 40.89 4.13
C LEU A 679 28.59 40.65 4.95
N SER A 680 28.45 40.00 6.10
CA SER A 680 29.54 39.51 6.94
C SER A 680 29.11 38.30 7.74
N LYS A 681 30.07 37.53 8.21
CA LYS A 681 29.85 36.28 8.98
C LYS A 681 30.41 36.40 10.39
#